data_8e63608610e59ede29be498d71060ca9
#
_entry.id   8e63608610e59ede29be498d71060ca9
#
_cell.length_a   1.000
_cell.length_b   1.000
_cell.length_c   1.000
_cell.angle_alpha   90.00
_cell.angle_beta   90.00
_cell.angle_gamma   90.00
#
_symmetry.space_group_name_H-M   'P 1'
#
loop_
_entity.id
_entity.type
_entity.pdbx_description
1 polymer ?
#
loop_
_entity_poly.entity_id
_entity_poly.type
_entity_poly.pdbx_seq_one_letter_code
_entity_poly.pdbx_strand_id
1 'polypeptide(L)'
;MLAFATPSATVSQSAGSIAVTVSRSGGTTGAVSVKYSTLNGTATAGTDYTAASGTLSWATGDASAKSFPVTVSTATAFSGVKTFNVALSGVSGGATLNGSSASVAINGAKSASVTSAFSSNILVDQFGYRPNDPKVAVIRTPHVGYDAGSTYTPGKTLELHSAADNSLVVSAAPAVWNGGAVEGDSGDSGWWFDFSSVTTPGSYYVLDPTNNVRSAIFPVGQTVYKNILKAAVRMYFYQRAGIAKAQPYADKCWVDAAAYVGPNQDTQAHDIADPTNASLVKDVSGGWFDAGDTNKYVTNAAIAVHQLLTAYQENPAVFTDDFNIPESGNGVPDLLDEVKWETDWLKRMQNSDGSVGLKVGDTVDESPHPPSTDTQPRFYIASCTSSTIAAASMMAHASYVYNTVSGLQTEAATLKGLAVSAWNNYQSIPNKQTACDDGQIRVAGSDWPLQTQQQEAVVAAVYLFAITGNATYGNYVTANYKILRPYNDQGWIRYQPQQGQALLFYTTLPNADPSLKATILASKLSDAQQSTSVYGYSATADLYRNTLSDYVWGSNQVRANYGNSNTEVATYSIGVSSTTTYQTRALDTLHYFHGVNPFAMVYLSNMYVDGYGATNSVNEIFHSWFWPGTVWSDAKTSSCGPAPGYVPGGANVYAASEGVPASEVPPVGQPAQKSFKGWNGSDSSWTVAEPGIYYQSAYVQLVSRFAD
;
A
#
# COMPACT_ATOMS: atom_id res chain seq x y z
N MET A 1 -32.71 0.16 17.63
CA MET A 1 -32.27 1.55 17.42
C MET A 1 -32.14 1.80 15.93
N LEU A 2 -32.49 3.00 15.43
CA LEU A 2 -32.32 3.39 14.02
C LEU A 2 -31.38 4.59 13.94
N ALA A 3 -30.43 4.58 12.99
CA ALA A 3 -29.43 5.63 12.84
C ALA A 3 -29.08 5.80 11.35
N PHE A 4 -28.65 6.99 10.96
CA PHE A 4 -27.93 7.13 9.69
C PHE A 4 -26.63 6.31 9.73
N ALA A 5 -26.32 5.63 8.64
CA ALA A 5 -25.05 4.87 8.53
C ALA A 5 -23.83 5.80 8.63
N THR A 6 -23.98 7.03 8.11
CA THR A 6 -22.99 8.12 8.25
C THR A 6 -23.70 9.41 8.63
N PRO A 7 -23.17 10.19 9.60
CA PRO A 7 -23.76 11.48 9.99
C PRO A 7 -23.55 12.58 8.96
N SER A 8 -22.63 12.36 8.01
CA SER A 8 -22.37 13.24 6.88
C SER A 8 -22.02 12.42 5.63
N ALA A 9 -22.41 12.94 4.44
CA ALA A 9 -22.10 12.34 3.16
C ALA A 9 -21.78 13.44 2.14
N THR A 10 -21.04 13.09 1.08
CA THR A 10 -20.70 14.01 0.00
C THR A 10 -21.06 13.39 -1.35
N VAL A 11 -21.52 14.22 -2.26
CA VAL A 11 -21.86 13.81 -3.63
C VAL A 11 -21.37 14.86 -4.60
N SER A 12 -20.84 14.45 -5.77
CA SER A 12 -20.62 15.38 -6.88
C SER A 12 -21.95 15.76 -7.51
N GLN A 13 -22.13 17.02 -7.86
CA GLN A 13 -23.30 17.46 -8.63
C GLN A 13 -23.45 16.65 -9.93
N SER A 14 -22.35 16.30 -10.59
CA SER A 14 -22.34 15.52 -11.82
C SER A 14 -22.81 14.07 -11.63
N ALA A 15 -22.78 13.52 -10.41
CA ALA A 15 -23.27 12.17 -10.12
C ALA A 15 -24.81 12.08 -10.22
N GLY A 16 -25.53 13.20 -10.12
CA GLY A 16 -26.97 13.28 -10.31
C GLY A 16 -27.83 12.67 -9.20
N SER A 17 -27.26 11.90 -8.27
CA SER A 17 -27.98 11.35 -7.12
C SER A 17 -27.04 10.86 -6.03
N ILE A 18 -27.57 10.73 -4.81
CA ILE A 18 -26.91 10.10 -3.66
C ILE A 18 -27.89 9.15 -2.96
N ALA A 19 -27.42 7.99 -2.53
CA ALA A 19 -28.17 7.08 -1.68
C ALA A 19 -27.87 7.39 -0.21
N VAL A 20 -28.90 7.70 0.57
CA VAL A 20 -28.78 7.91 2.02
C VAL A 20 -29.25 6.65 2.74
N THR A 21 -28.38 6.09 3.58
CA THR A 21 -28.59 4.79 4.23
C THR A 21 -28.90 4.95 5.72
N VAL A 22 -29.88 4.18 6.18
CA VAL A 22 -30.28 4.06 7.59
C VAL A 22 -30.10 2.62 8.04
N SER A 23 -29.44 2.41 9.14
CA SER A 23 -29.18 1.09 9.76
C SER A 23 -30.09 0.83 10.94
N ARG A 24 -30.41 -0.44 11.17
CA ARG A 24 -31.11 -0.95 12.38
C ARG A 24 -30.13 -1.74 13.25
N SER A 25 -30.04 -1.41 14.53
CA SER A 25 -29.17 -2.08 15.49
C SER A 25 -29.88 -2.36 16.83
N GLY A 26 -29.30 -3.19 17.70
CA GLY A 26 -29.80 -3.48 19.03
C GLY A 26 -31.03 -4.40 19.08
N GLY A 27 -31.25 -5.21 18.06
CA GLY A 27 -32.28 -6.25 18.02
C GLY A 27 -33.22 -6.14 16.82
N THR A 28 -33.79 -7.28 16.43
CA THR A 28 -34.67 -7.43 15.26
C THR A 28 -36.11 -7.84 15.63
N THR A 29 -36.40 -8.01 16.92
CA THR A 29 -37.75 -8.40 17.40
C THR A 29 -38.74 -7.25 17.16
N GLY A 30 -39.84 -7.54 16.50
CA GLY A 30 -40.88 -6.61 16.14
C GLY A 30 -40.59 -5.81 14.86
N ALA A 31 -41.66 -5.44 14.16
CA ALA A 31 -41.54 -4.55 13.01
C ALA A 31 -41.30 -3.10 13.47
N VAL A 32 -40.45 -2.36 12.77
CA VAL A 32 -40.17 -0.95 13.07
C VAL A 32 -40.20 -0.10 11.81
N SER A 33 -40.51 1.20 11.94
CA SER A 33 -40.40 2.13 10.83
C SER A 33 -39.92 3.51 11.27
N VAL A 34 -39.40 4.28 10.30
CA VAL A 34 -39.02 5.68 10.50
C VAL A 34 -39.35 6.49 9.25
N LYS A 35 -39.82 7.70 9.43
CA LYS A 35 -40.00 8.67 8.34
C LYS A 35 -38.70 9.42 8.11
N TYR A 36 -38.41 9.70 6.85
CA TYR A 36 -37.30 10.58 6.46
C TYR A 36 -37.83 11.78 5.64
N SER A 37 -37.12 12.90 5.71
CA SER A 37 -37.36 14.07 4.88
C SER A 37 -36.09 14.86 4.69
N THR A 38 -35.91 15.45 3.51
CA THR A 38 -34.83 16.42 3.24
C THR A 38 -35.23 17.81 3.72
N LEU A 39 -34.24 18.59 4.17
CA LEU A 39 -34.38 19.96 4.63
C LEU A 39 -33.32 20.83 3.94
N ASN A 40 -33.71 22.03 3.47
CA ASN A 40 -32.78 22.97 2.87
C ASN A 40 -31.68 23.38 3.86
N GLY A 41 -30.47 23.53 3.34
CA GLY A 41 -29.36 24.21 3.93
C GLY A 41 -28.92 25.33 2.99
N THR A 42 -27.65 25.33 2.56
CA THR A 42 -27.19 26.18 1.47
C THR A 42 -27.62 25.65 0.08
N ALA A 43 -27.95 24.34 -0.01
CA ALA A 43 -28.62 23.75 -1.15
C ALA A 43 -30.14 23.87 -0.98
N THR A 44 -30.85 24.23 -2.07
CA THR A 44 -32.29 24.50 -2.07
C THR A 44 -33.02 23.46 -2.91
N ALA A 45 -34.07 22.86 -2.33
CA ALA A 45 -34.94 21.94 -3.05
C ALA A 45 -35.62 22.60 -4.24
N GLY A 46 -35.71 21.87 -5.34
CA GLY A 46 -36.22 22.36 -6.64
C GLY A 46 -35.15 23.07 -7.49
N THR A 47 -34.07 23.51 -6.92
CA THR A 47 -32.92 24.13 -7.62
C THR A 47 -31.70 23.22 -7.64
N ASP A 48 -31.22 22.85 -6.46
CA ASP A 48 -29.97 22.11 -6.30
C ASP A 48 -30.19 20.60 -6.09
N TYR A 49 -31.37 20.24 -5.58
CA TYR A 49 -31.77 18.84 -5.41
C TYR A 49 -33.29 18.70 -5.44
N THR A 50 -33.78 17.47 -5.62
CA THR A 50 -35.22 17.18 -5.52
C THR A 50 -35.54 16.78 -4.09
N ALA A 51 -36.51 17.46 -3.46
CA ALA A 51 -36.95 17.10 -2.10
C ALA A 51 -37.40 15.63 -2.07
N ALA A 52 -36.90 14.90 -1.08
CA ALA A 52 -37.25 13.52 -0.85
C ALA A 52 -37.84 13.32 0.55
N SER A 53 -38.96 12.57 0.61
CA SER A 53 -39.58 12.16 1.86
C SER A 53 -40.23 10.80 1.72
N GLY A 54 -40.32 10.04 2.80
CA GLY A 54 -40.92 8.71 2.78
C GLY A 54 -40.78 8.00 4.11
N THR A 55 -41.01 6.68 4.08
CA THR A 55 -40.90 5.82 5.27
C THR A 55 -40.03 4.60 4.92
N LEU A 56 -39.06 4.34 5.77
CA LEU A 56 -38.32 3.08 5.76
C LEU A 56 -38.93 2.14 6.81
N SER A 57 -39.11 0.87 6.45
CA SER A 57 -39.75 -0.13 7.31
C SER A 57 -38.95 -1.43 7.33
N TRP A 58 -38.80 -2.02 8.49
CA TRP A 58 -38.18 -3.32 8.73
C TRP A 58 -39.23 -4.28 9.31
N ALA A 59 -39.38 -5.43 8.70
CA ALA A 59 -40.18 -6.49 9.27
C ALA A 59 -39.51 -7.08 10.53
N THR A 60 -40.26 -7.88 11.29
CA THR A 60 -39.65 -8.71 12.36
C THR A 60 -38.59 -9.62 11.77
N GLY A 61 -37.39 -9.61 12.36
CA GLY A 61 -36.22 -10.38 11.89
C GLY A 61 -35.33 -9.64 10.90
N ASP A 62 -35.77 -8.51 10.31
CA ASP A 62 -35.00 -7.75 9.33
C ASP A 62 -34.02 -6.78 10.03
N ALA A 63 -32.71 -7.01 9.84
CA ALA A 63 -31.62 -6.14 10.29
C ALA A 63 -30.92 -5.41 9.14
N SER A 64 -31.37 -5.58 7.88
CA SER A 64 -30.71 -5.00 6.70
C SER A 64 -30.69 -3.46 6.77
N ALA A 65 -29.61 -2.86 6.32
CA ALA A 65 -29.57 -1.43 6.08
C ALA A 65 -30.55 -1.08 4.92
N LYS A 66 -31.24 0.05 5.02
CA LYS A 66 -32.16 0.52 3.98
C LYS A 66 -31.77 1.90 3.51
N SER A 67 -31.81 2.08 2.19
CA SER A 67 -31.40 3.33 1.54
C SER A 67 -32.56 3.93 0.75
N PHE A 68 -32.51 5.24 0.60
CA PHE A 68 -33.37 5.98 -0.33
C PHE A 68 -32.53 6.96 -1.15
N PRO A 69 -32.83 7.16 -2.43
CA PRO A 69 -32.12 8.09 -3.28
C PRO A 69 -32.60 9.54 -3.04
N VAL A 70 -31.65 10.48 -3.13
CA VAL A 70 -31.94 11.92 -3.29
C VAL A 70 -31.33 12.36 -4.60
N THR A 71 -32.16 12.83 -5.53
CA THR A 71 -31.71 13.32 -6.83
C THR A 71 -31.05 14.69 -6.65
N VAL A 72 -29.82 14.85 -7.16
CA VAL A 72 -29.07 16.09 -7.23
C VAL A 72 -29.27 16.70 -8.60
N SER A 73 -29.62 17.99 -8.68
CA SER A 73 -29.87 18.68 -9.94
C SER A 73 -28.57 18.91 -10.72
N THR A 74 -28.51 18.44 -11.94
CA THR A 74 -27.44 18.71 -12.90
C THR A 74 -27.77 19.83 -13.89
N ALA A 75 -28.94 20.44 -13.77
CA ALA A 75 -29.46 21.41 -14.76
C ALA A 75 -28.64 22.71 -14.78
N THR A 76 -28.17 23.18 -13.65
CA THR A 76 -27.34 24.39 -13.56
C THR A 76 -26.11 24.08 -12.68
N ALA A 77 -24.94 23.96 -13.30
CA ALA A 77 -23.70 23.75 -12.59
C ALA A 77 -23.35 24.99 -11.72
N PHE A 78 -23.00 24.79 -10.47
CA PHE A 78 -22.52 25.81 -9.56
C PHE A 78 -21.08 25.51 -9.10
N SER A 79 -20.39 26.51 -8.59
CA SER A 79 -19.07 26.39 -7.99
C SER A 79 -19.17 26.23 -6.47
N GLY A 80 -18.22 25.57 -5.85
CA GLY A 80 -18.15 25.38 -4.40
C GLY A 80 -19.06 24.27 -3.91
N VAL A 81 -19.33 24.29 -2.60
CA VAL A 81 -20.10 23.26 -1.90
C VAL A 81 -21.42 23.85 -1.42
N LYS A 82 -22.51 23.18 -1.71
CA LYS A 82 -23.82 23.44 -1.12
C LYS A 82 -24.25 22.26 -0.24
N THR A 83 -24.96 22.52 0.83
CA THR A 83 -25.37 21.47 1.78
C THR A 83 -26.89 21.46 1.95
N PHE A 84 -27.45 20.27 2.13
CA PHE A 84 -28.78 20.05 2.65
C PHE A 84 -28.76 19.04 3.79
N ASN A 85 -29.79 18.97 4.61
CA ASN A 85 -29.89 18.00 5.69
C ASN A 85 -30.96 16.96 5.39
N VAL A 86 -30.83 15.80 6.00
CA VAL A 86 -31.84 14.75 6.03
C VAL A 86 -32.23 14.51 7.47
N ALA A 87 -33.52 14.54 7.76
CA ALA A 87 -34.04 14.28 9.10
C ALA A 87 -34.77 12.95 9.18
N LEU A 88 -34.62 12.24 10.30
CA LEU A 88 -35.44 11.09 10.69
C LEU A 88 -36.44 11.51 11.75
N SER A 89 -37.67 11.03 11.59
CA SER A 89 -38.77 11.35 12.53
C SER A 89 -39.80 10.22 12.58
N GLY A 90 -40.80 10.31 13.46
CA GLY A 90 -41.94 9.43 13.47
C GLY A 90 -41.60 7.94 13.58
N VAL A 91 -40.69 7.61 14.46
CA VAL A 91 -40.27 6.22 14.74
C VAL A 91 -41.43 5.43 15.33
N SER A 92 -41.61 4.20 14.86
CA SER A 92 -42.63 3.26 15.35
C SER A 92 -42.03 1.91 15.81
N GLY A 93 -42.85 1.06 16.43
CA GLY A 93 -42.47 -0.28 16.81
C GLY A 93 -41.49 -0.36 17.98
N GLY A 94 -41.45 0.67 18.85
CA GLY A 94 -40.58 0.70 20.03
C GLY A 94 -39.12 0.98 19.73
N ALA A 95 -38.75 1.33 18.49
CA ALA A 95 -37.39 1.75 18.16
C ALA A 95 -37.10 3.18 18.66
N THR A 96 -35.82 3.48 18.88
CA THR A 96 -35.31 4.82 19.20
C THR A 96 -34.39 5.31 18.13
N LEU A 97 -34.18 6.62 18.00
CA LEU A 97 -33.19 7.22 17.08
C LEU A 97 -31.85 7.41 17.80
N ASN A 98 -30.77 7.10 17.10
CA ASN A 98 -29.42 7.51 17.47
C ASN A 98 -28.93 8.51 16.41
N GLY A 99 -29.16 9.80 16.68
CA GLY A 99 -29.02 10.86 15.69
C GLY A 99 -30.26 10.99 14.79
N SER A 100 -30.87 12.16 14.78
CA SER A 100 -32.07 12.44 13.98
C SER A 100 -31.80 13.24 12.72
N SER A 101 -30.52 13.60 12.44
CA SER A 101 -30.15 14.39 11.28
C SER A 101 -28.80 13.95 10.72
N ALA A 102 -28.68 13.97 9.38
CA ALA A 102 -27.43 13.84 8.66
C ALA A 102 -27.29 14.99 7.66
N SER A 103 -26.06 15.43 7.41
CA SER A 103 -25.75 16.47 6.42
C SER A 103 -25.27 15.86 5.11
N VAL A 104 -25.72 16.40 3.98
CA VAL A 104 -25.24 16.02 2.64
C VAL A 104 -24.63 17.25 1.98
N ALA A 105 -23.35 17.14 1.59
CA ALA A 105 -22.64 18.15 0.82
C ALA A 105 -22.70 17.81 -0.68
N ILE A 106 -23.11 18.77 -1.50
CA ILE A 106 -23.07 18.67 -2.97
C ILE A 106 -21.86 19.50 -3.45
N ASN A 107 -20.89 18.84 -4.03
CA ASN A 107 -19.79 19.52 -4.71
C ASN A 107 -20.24 19.96 -6.10
N GLY A 108 -20.23 21.26 -6.37
CA GLY A 108 -20.67 21.83 -7.64
C GLY A 108 -19.84 21.33 -8.82
N ALA A 109 -20.51 21.13 -9.96
CA ALA A 109 -19.86 20.66 -11.20
C ALA A 109 -19.10 21.79 -11.94
N LYS A 110 -19.32 23.05 -11.56
CA LYS A 110 -18.60 24.18 -12.15
C LYS A 110 -17.32 24.42 -11.33
N SER A 111 -16.22 23.87 -11.79
CA SER A 111 -14.90 24.29 -11.30
C SER A 111 -14.68 25.76 -11.65
N ALA A 112 -14.27 26.55 -10.68
CA ALA A 112 -13.62 27.81 -11.00
C ALA A 112 -12.33 27.45 -11.79
N SER A 113 -12.13 28.10 -12.93
CA SER A 113 -10.91 27.84 -13.71
C SER A 113 -9.71 28.31 -12.91
N VAL A 114 -8.92 27.38 -12.40
CA VAL A 114 -7.63 27.69 -11.76
C VAL A 114 -6.65 28.02 -12.89
N THR A 115 -6.37 29.29 -13.08
CA THR A 115 -5.59 29.79 -14.23
C THR A 115 -4.08 29.79 -14.01
N SER A 116 -3.63 29.70 -12.74
CA SER A 116 -2.19 29.60 -12.41
C SER A 116 -1.60 28.25 -12.84
N ALA A 117 -0.41 28.26 -13.40
CA ALA A 117 0.27 27.06 -13.86
C ALA A 117 0.74 26.17 -12.69
N PHE A 118 0.72 24.86 -12.90
CA PHE A 118 1.36 23.92 -11.97
C PHE A 118 2.87 24.16 -11.92
N SER A 119 3.45 24.15 -10.71
CA SER A 119 4.87 24.23 -10.47
C SER A 119 5.36 23.03 -9.66
N SER A 120 6.38 22.35 -10.15
CA SER A 120 7.09 21.29 -9.43
C SER A 120 7.99 21.81 -8.30
N ASN A 121 7.98 23.12 -8.02
CA ASN A 121 8.69 23.73 -6.90
C ASN A 121 7.82 23.91 -5.66
N ILE A 122 6.49 23.71 -5.77
CA ILE A 122 5.54 23.81 -4.64
C ILE A 122 4.94 22.42 -4.41
N LEU A 123 5.45 21.73 -3.39
CA LEU A 123 5.23 20.31 -3.16
C LEU A 123 4.17 20.09 -2.09
N VAL A 124 3.21 19.26 -2.40
CA VAL A 124 2.13 18.84 -1.51
C VAL A 124 1.88 17.35 -1.68
N ASP A 125 1.23 16.71 -0.68
CA ASP A 125 0.62 15.41 -0.90
C ASP A 125 -0.51 15.56 -1.91
N GLN A 126 -0.36 14.96 -3.09
CA GLN A 126 -1.31 15.11 -4.19
C GLN A 126 -2.61 14.33 -3.95
N PHE A 127 -2.60 13.35 -3.06
CA PHE A 127 -3.80 12.64 -2.62
C PHE A 127 -4.49 13.32 -1.43
N GLY A 128 -3.82 14.31 -0.83
CA GLY A 128 -4.40 15.18 0.17
C GLY A 128 -3.99 14.90 1.59
N TYR A 129 -4.75 15.47 2.50
CA TYR A 129 -4.47 15.47 3.94
C TYR A 129 -5.74 15.16 4.72
N ARG A 130 -5.62 14.44 5.84
CA ARG A 130 -6.74 14.32 6.77
C ARG A 130 -6.91 15.64 7.56
N PRO A 131 -8.12 15.99 7.99
CA PRO A 131 -8.41 17.30 8.57
C PRO A 131 -7.50 17.68 9.75
N ASN A 132 -7.21 16.73 10.63
CA ASN A 132 -6.47 16.99 11.87
C ASN A 132 -4.97 16.68 11.80
N ASP A 133 -4.48 16.22 10.65
CA ASP A 133 -3.07 15.95 10.44
C ASP A 133 -2.27 17.24 10.24
N PRO A 134 -0.96 17.26 10.59
CA PRO A 134 -0.06 18.31 10.16
C PRO A 134 -0.02 18.41 8.62
N LYS A 135 -0.10 19.64 8.10
CA LYS A 135 -0.14 19.92 6.67
C LYS A 135 0.91 20.98 6.31
N VAL A 136 1.99 20.54 5.67
CA VAL A 136 3.11 21.42 5.31
C VAL A 136 3.42 21.24 3.82
N ALA A 137 3.31 22.32 3.05
CA ALA A 137 3.87 22.34 1.71
C ALA A 137 5.37 22.65 1.78
N VAL A 138 6.16 21.90 1.02
CA VAL A 138 7.59 22.16 0.85
C VAL A 138 7.81 22.93 -0.44
N ILE A 139 8.51 24.05 -0.36
CA ILE A 139 8.88 24.86 -1.52
C ILE A 139 10.38 24.67 -1.74
N ARG A 140 10.76 24.26 -2.95
CA ARG A 140 12.14 23.93 -3.26
C ARG A 140 12.76 24.84 -4.30
N THR A 141 14.09 25.03 -4.21
CA THR A 141 14.92 25.55 -5.28
C THR A 141 16.15 24.64 -5.45
N PRO A 142 16.36 24.06 -6.64
CA PRO A 142 17.48 23.17 -6.87
C PRO A 142 18.80 23.94 -7.04
N HIS A 143 19.89 23.39 -6.49
CA HIS A 143 21.25 23.89 -6.64
C HIS A 143 22.19 22.85 -7.23
N VAL A 144 21.88 21.55 -7.01
CA VAL A 144 22.70 20.42 -7.48
C VAL A 144 21.79 19.40 -8.15
N GLY A 145 22.29 18.75 -9.19
CA GLY A 145 21.60 17.70 -9.94
C GLY A 145 21.14 18.16 -11.32
N TYR A 146 20.39 17.30 -11.99
CA TYR A 146 19.92 17.49 -13.36
C TYR A 146 19.08 18.77 -13.56
N ASP A 147 18.46 19.24 -12.50
CA ASP A 147 17.55 20.38 -12.47
C ASP A 147 18.18 21.66 -11.85
N ALA A 148 19.46 21.66 -11.55
CA ALA A 148 20.17 22.76 -10.88
C ALA A 148 20.01 24.14 -11.58
N GLY A 149 19.71 24.14 -12.88
CA GLY A 149 19.42 25.36 -13.63
C GLY A 149 18.01 25.95 -13.43
N SER A 150 17.11 25.20 -12.78
CA SER A 150 15.69 25.57 -12.60
C SER A 150 15.47 26.23 -11.24
N THR A 151 16.19 27.33 -10.98
CA THR A 151 16.09 28.05 -9.70
C THR A 151 14.71 28.66 -9.51
N TYR A 152 14.23 28.66 -8.26
CA TYR A 152 12.94 29.23 -7.88
C TYR A 152 13.07 30.02 -6.57
N THR A 153 12.46 31.18 -6.53
CA THR A 153 12.36 31.98 -5.31
C THR A 153 10.88 32.31 -5.07
N PRO A 154 10.28 31.84 -3.98
CA PRO A 154 8.88 32.15 -3.69
C PRO A 154 8.66 33.63 -3.42
N GLY A 155 7.42 34.06 -3.62
CA GLY A 155 6.96 35.36 -3.16
C GLY A 155 7.07 35.51 -1.64
N LYS A 156 7.00 36.77 -1.16
CA LYS A 156 7.02 37.02 0.29
C LYS A 156 5.87 36.38 1.04
N THR A 157 4.80 36.07 0.33
CA THR A 157 3.58 35.45 0.86
C THR A 157 3.13 34.34 -0.07
N LEU A 158 2.78 33.19 0.50
CA LEU A 158 2.06 32.14 -0.19
C LEU A 158 0.62 32.09 0.32
N GLU A 159 -0.27 31.58 -0.49
CA GLU A 159 -1.69 31.57 -0.26
C GLU A 159 -2.26 30.16 -0.46
N LEU A 160 -3.09 29.68 0.48
CA LEU A 160 -3.93 28.51 0.26
C LEU A 160 -5.27 28.97 -0.28
N HIS A 161 -5.67 28.44 -1.40
CA HIS A 161 -6.95 28.72 -2.03
C HIS A 161 -7.85 27.49 -2.10
N SER A 162 -9.15 27.71 -1.97
CA SER A 162 -10.16 26.72 -2.32
C SER A 162 -10.20 26.53 -3.85
N ALA A 163 -10.02 25.31 -4.32
CA ALA A 163 -10.12 24.99 -5.75
C ALA A 163 -11.57 25.06 -6.29
N ALA A 164 -12.55 25.09 -5.40
CA ALA A 164 -13.95 25.14 -5.77
C ALA A 164 -14.38 26.50 -6.32
N ASP A 165 -13.83 27.59 -5.76
CA ASP A 165 -14.24 28.97 -6.06
C ASP A 165 -13.08 29.98 -6.12
N ASN A 166 -11.83 29.51 -5.97
CA ASN A 166 -10.59 30.29 -5.89
C ASN A 166 -10.55 31.27 -4.70
N SER A 167 -11.38 31.08 -3.68
CA SER A 167 -11.34 31.92 -2.50
C SER A 167 -10.06 31.70 -1.68
N LEU A 168 -9.51 32.78 -1.14
CA LEU A 168 -8.39 32.76 -0.23
C LEU A 168 -8.82 32.14 1.12
N VAL A 169 -8.06 31.14 1.60
CA VAL A 169 -8.30 30.45 2.87
C VAL A 169 -7.26 30.82 3.92
N VAL A 170 -5.98 30.77 3.56
CA VAL A 170 -4.85 31.12 4.43
C VAL A 170 -3.81 31.87 3.61
N SER A 171 -3.19 32.88 4.21
CA SER A 171 -2.07 33.61 3.63
C SER A 171 -0.99 33.80 4.69
N ALA A 172 0.24 33.38 4.40
CA ALA A 172 1.39 33.51 5.29
C ALA A 172 2.70 33.58 4.54
N ALA A 173 3.74 34.14 5.16
CA ALA A 173 5.10 34.07 4.65
C ALA A 173 5.63 32.62 4.80
N PRO A 174 6.26 32.04 3.77
CA PRO A 174 6.91 30.75 3.89
C PRO A 174 8.12 30.85 4.82
N ALA A 175 8.28 29.89 5.72
CA ALA A 175 9.41 29.81 6.64
C ALA A 175 10.65 29.28 5.91
N VAL A 176 11.73 30.03 5.91
CA VAL A 176 13.01 29.59 5.31
C VAL A 176 13.51 28.36 6.05
N TRP A 177 13.73 27.26 5.33
CA TRP A 177 14.28 26.05 5.90
C TRP A 177 15.78 26.24 6.18
N ASN A 178 16.21 25.87 7.39
CA ASN A 178 17.61 25.85 7.86
C ASN A 178 18.45 27.06 7.42
N GLY A 179 17.88 28.28 7.52
CA GLY A 179 18.57 29.52 7.15
C GLY A 179 18.96 29.65 5.66
N GLY A 180 18.37 28.83 4.78
CA GLY A 180 18.65 28.77 3.35
C GLY A 180 19.78 27.82 2.96
N ALA A 181 20.18 26.93 3.87
CA ALA A 181 21.17 25.88 3.57
C ALA A 181 20.70 24.93 2.47
N VAL A 182 21.66 24.37 1.74
CA VAL A 182 21.41 23.30 0.77
C VAL A 182 21.37 21.96 1.49
N GLU A 183 20.33 21.20 1.30
CA GLU A 183 20.15 19.87 1.85
C GLU A 183 21.02 18.86 1.09
N GLY A 184 21.76 18.00 1.82
CA GLY A 184 22.82 17.18 1.25
C GLY A 184 22.32 16.09 0.31
N ASP A 185 21.21 15.44 0.64
CA ASP A 185 20.70 14.27 -0.12
C ASP A 185 19.96 14.69 -1.40
N SER A 186 19.38 15.88 -1.44
CA SER A 186 18.67 16.38 -2.63
C SER A 186 19.45 17.42 -3.44
N GLY A 187 20.37 18.14 -2.80
CA GLY A 187 21.02 19.29 -3.39
C GLY A 187 20.10 20.51 -3.56
N ASP A 188 19.02 20.59 -2.79
CA ASP A 188 18.05 21.67 -2.81
C ASP A 188 18.11 22.51 -1.54
N SER A 189 17.75 23.79 -1.62
CA SER A 189 17.31 24.58 -0.48
C SER A 189 15.82 24.89 -0.58
N GLY A 190 15.20 25.45 0.47
CA GLY A 190 13.78 25.65 0.39
C GLY A 190 13.11 26.34 1.57
N TRP A 191 11.81 26.25 1.56
CA TRP A 191 10.91 26.86 2.55
C TRP A 191 9.79 25.89 2.90
N TRP A 192 9.16 26.13 4.05
CA TRP A 192 7.97 25.44 4.48
C TRP A 192 6.79 26.41 4.58
N PHE A 193 5.64 26.00 4.08
CA PHE A 193 4.37 26.69 4.24
C PHE A 193 3.41 25.80 5.02
N ASP A 194 3.15 26.15 6.28
CA ASP A 194 2.29 25.40 7.18
C ASP A 194 0.83 25.91 7.07
N PHE A 195 -0.07 24.99 6.74
CA PHE A 195 -1.52 25.23 6.69
C PHE A 195 -2.29 24.20 7.55
N SER A 196 -1.67 23.66 8.59
CA SER A 196 -2.26 22.65 9.50
C SER A 196 -3.54 23.12 10.16
N SER A 197 -3.74 24.43 10.31
CA SER A 197 -4.96 25.02 10.85
C SER A 197 -6.21 24.81 9.98
N VAL A 198 -6.06 24.41 8.72
CA VAL A 198 -7.16 24.19 7.79
C VAL A 198 -7.69 22.76 7.96
N THR A 199 -8.83 22.63 8.58
CA THR A 199 -9.48 21.35 8.90
C THR A 199 -10.76 21.11 8.10
N THR A 200 -11.23 22.11 7.37
CA THR A 200 -12.47 22.01 6.59
C THR A 200 -12.26 21.08 5.38
N PRO A 201 -13.10 20.06 5.19
CA PRO A 201 -13.04 19.22 4.00
C PRO A 201 -13.31 20.03 2.72
N GLY A 202 -12.52 19.74 1.67
CA GLY A 202 -12.60 20.46 0.39
C GLY A 202 -11.41 20.16 -0.50
N SER A 203 -11.34 20.78 -1.66
CA SER A 203 -10.18 20.73 -2.56
C SER A 203 -9.44 22.07 -2.52
N TYR A 204 -8.12 22.01 -2.44
CA TYR A 204 -7.26 23.16 -2.21
C TYR A 204 -6.03 23.14 -3.10
N TYR A 205 -5.36 24.28 -3.20
CA TYR A 205 -4.01 24.42 -3.79
C TYR A 205 -3.25 25.54 -3.12
N VAL A 206 -1.94 25.43 -3.07
CA VAL A 206 -1.04 26.51 -2.63
C VAL A 206 -0.66 27.36 -3.84
N LEU A 207 -0.91 28.65 -3.78
CA LEU A 207 -0.59 29.63 -4.80
C LEU A 207 0.60 30.48 -4.36
N ASP A 208 1.54 30.68 -5.26
CA ASP A 208 2.49 31.82 -5.19
C ASP A 208 1.94 32.93 -6.09
N PRO A 209 1.35 33.99 -5.54
CA PRO A 209 0.75 35.05 -6.33
C PRO A 209 1.79 35.92 -7.02
N THR A 210 3.05 35.95 -6.50
CA THR A 210 4.15 36.74 -7.11
C THR A 210 4.60 36.12 -8.42
N ASN A 211 4.72 34.78 -8.45
CA ASN A 211 5.16 34.04 -9.64
C ASN A 211 3.99 33.53 -10.49
N ASN A 212 2.75 33.70 -10.02
CA ASN A 212 1.53 33.17 -10.64
C ASN A 212 1.60 31.65 -10.95
N VAL A 213 2.12 30.88 -10.00
CA VAL A 213 2.23 29.42 -10.07
C VAL A 213 1.64 28.76 -8.83
N ARG A 214 1.23 27.51 -8.95
CA ARG A 214 0.59 26.76 -7.86
C ARG A 214 1.12 25.34 -7.70
N SER A 215 0.83 24.76 -6.54
CA SER A 215 0.98 23.32 -6.29
C SER A 215 0.02 22.48 -7.15
N ALA A 216 0.12 21.17 -7.08
CA ALA A 216 -1.00 20.29 -7.41
C ALA A 216 -2.27 20.68 -6.61
N ILE A 217 -3.45 20.38 -7.17
CA ILE A 217 -4.70 20.46 -6.41
C ILE A 217 -4.80 19.19 -5.56
N PHE A 218 -5.16 19.35 -4.29
CA PHE A 218 -5.28 18.25 -3.34
C PHE A 218 -6.53 18.36 -2.47
N PRO A 219 -7.13 17.25 -2.04
CA PRO A 219 -8.24 17.26 -1.09
C PRO A 219 -7.77 17.39 0.35
N VAL A 220 -8.63 17.94 1.21
CA VAL A 220 -8.63 17.72 2.66
C VAL A 220 -9.89 16.92 2.99
N GLY A 221 -9.72 15.75 3.63
CA GLY A 221 -10.85 14.87 3.93
C GLY A 221 -10.40 13.63 4.71
N GLN A 222 -11.33 13.02 5.48
CA GLN A 222 -11.00 11.90 6.36
C GLN A 222 -10.54 10.66 5.56
N THR A 223 -11.10 10.41 4.39
CA THR A 223 -10.94 9.17 3.62
C THR A 223 -10.03 9.33 2.39
N VAL A 224 -9.14 10.35 2.39
CA VAL A 224 -8.32 10.70 1.21
C VAL A 224 -7.41 9.55 0.75
N TYR A 225 -6.99 8.66 1.65
CA TYR A 225 -6.11 7.54 1.31
C TYR A 225 -6.84 6.22 1.04
N LYS A 226 -8.17 6.16 1.21
CA LYS A 226 -8.93 4.91 1.06
C LYS A 226 -8.80 4.31 -0.35
N ASN A 227 -8.99 5.11 -1.38
CA ASN A 227 -8.87 4.64 -2.77
C ASN A 227 -7.40 4.33 -3.14
N ILE A 228 -6.45 5.00 -2.49
CA ILE A 228 -5.03 4.76 -2.70
C ILE A 228 -4.62 3.41 -2.13
N LEU A 229 -5.12 3.06 -0.93
CA LEU A 229 -4.95 1.72 -0.36
C LEU A 229 -5.53 0.65 -1.30
N LYS A 230 -6.75 0.86 -1.83
CA LYS A 230 -7.36 -0.07 -2.80
C LYS A 230 -6.48 -0.25 -4.04
N ALA A 231 -5.99 0.84 -4.62
CA ALA A 231 -5.10 0.77 -5.79
C ALA A 231 -3.81 -0.01 -5.48
N ALA A 232 -3.21 0.24 -4.31
CA ALA A 232 -2.00 -0.44 -3.90
C ALA A 232 -2.21 -1.95 -3.66
N VAL A 233 -3.33 -2.36 -3.08
CA VAL A 233 -3.65 -3.79 -2.91
C VAL A 233 -3.96 -4.45 -4.25
N ARG A 234 -4.63 -3.76 -5.17
CA ARG A 234 -4.96 -4.29 -6.50
C ARG A 234 -3.76 -4.57 -7.40
N MET A 235 -2.58 -4.06 -7.08
CA MET A 235 -1.34 -4.48 -7.73
C MET A 235 -1.19 -6.00 -7.67
N TYR A 236 -1.49 -6.63 -6.53
CA TYR A 236 -1.41 -8.09 -6.37
C TYR A 236 -2.34 -8.84 -7.31
N PHE A 237 -3.57 -8.35 -7.55
CA PHE A 237 -4.46 -8.91 -8.55
C PHE A 237 -3.83 -8.93 -9.95
N TYR A 238 -3.14 -7.85 -10.36
CA TYR A 238 -2.45 -7.82 -11.64
C TYR A 238 -1.22 -8.73 -11.69
N GLN A 239 -0.59 -9.02 -10.55
CA GLN A 239 0.54 -9.95 -10.44
C GLN A 239 0.11 -11.43 -10.32
N ARG A 240 -1.15 -11.76 -10.21
CA ARG A 240 -1.60 -13.16 -10.12
C ARG A 240 -1.27 -13.93 -11.39
N ALA A 241 -0.59 -15.07 -11.30
CA ALA A 241 -0.43 -16.04 -12.40
C ALA A 241 -1.66 -16.94 -12.53
N GLY A 242 -1.95 -17.44 -13.72
CA GLY A 242 -2.97 -18.47 -13.94
C GLY A 242 -4.42 -18.01 -13.92
N ILE A 243 -4.70 -16.71 -13.86
CA ILE A 243 -6.06 -16.15 -13.90
C ILE A 243 -6.16 -15.03 -14.93
N ALA A 244 -7.32 -14.95 -15.61
CA ALA A 244 -7.59 -13.86 -16.52
C ALA A 244 -7.78 -12.52 -15.78
N LYS A 245 -7.15 -11.47 -16.29
CA LYS A 245 -7.44 -10.09 -15.91
C LYS A 245 -8.59 -9.60 -16.78
N ALA A 246 -9.82 -9.78 -16.29
CA ALA A 246 -11.04 -9.53 -17.05
C ALA A 246 -11.92 -8.47 -16.37
N GLN A 247 -12.72 -7.75 -17.18
CA GLN A 247 -13.75 -6.87 -16.64
C GLN A 247 -14.81 -7.68 -15.85
N PRO A 248 -15.38 -7.12 -14.76
CA PRO A 248 -15.23 -5.75 -14.28
C PRO A 248 -14.02 -5.54 -13.36
N TYR A 249 -13.24 -6.57 -13.04
CA TYR A 249 -12.16 -6.52 -12.05
C TYR A 249 -10.90 -5.87 -12.61
N ALA A 250 -10.54 -6.16 -13.86
CA ALA A 250 -9.55 -5.37 -14.58
C ALA A 250 -10.24 -4.26 -15.37
N ASP A 251 -9.65 -3.07 -15.41
CA ASP A 251 -10.07 -2.03 -16.35
C ASP A 251 -9.80 -2.48 -17.79
N LYS A 252 -10.57 -1.96 -18.76
CA LYS A 252 -10.44 -2.31 -20.19
C LYS A 252 -9.01 -2.18 -20.74
N CYS A 253 -8.20 -1.31 -20.14
CA CYS A 253 -6.81 -1.09 -20.54
C CYS A 253 -5.89 -2.27 -20.15
N TRP A 254 -6.18 -2.94 -19.04
CA TRP A 254 -5.31 -3.97 -18.47
C TRP A 254 -5.98 -5.33 -18.44
N VAL A 255 -6.79 -5.63 -19.47
CA VAL A 255 -7.34 -6.97 -19.67
C VAL A 255 -6.29 -7.87 -20.31
N ASP A 256 -6.19 -9.09 -19.79
CA ASP A 256 -5.33 -10.15 -20.31
C ASP A 256 -5.97 -11.51 -20.04
N ALA A 257 -5.71 -12.49 -20.90
CA ALA A 257 -6.13 -13.87 -20.65
C ALA A 257 -5.33 -14.48 -19.48
N ALA A 258 -5.70 -15.68 -19.04
CA ALA A 258 -4.91 -16.38 -18.03
C ALA A 258 -3.51 -16.72 -18.58
N ALA A 259 -2.48 -16.20 -17.92
CA ALA A 259 -1.09 -16.46 -18.27
C ALA A 259 -0.63 -17.83 -17.75
N TYR A 260 0.25 -18.51 -18.52
CA TYR A 260 0.92 -19.75 -18.15
C TYR A 260 -0.01 -20.92 -17.85
N VAL A 261 -1.11 -21.04 -18.59
CA VAL A 261 -2.05 -22.16 -18.51
C VAL A 261 -2.00 -23.10 -19.72
N GLY A 262 -1.05 -22.87 -20.63
CA GLY A 262 -0.83 -23.70 -21.81
C GLY A 262 -0.10 -25.02 -21.54
N PRO A 263 0.15 -25.83 -22.57
CA PRO A 263 0.92 -27.08 -22.44
C PRO A 263 2.35 -26.81 -21.95
N ASN A 264 2.84 -27.64 -21.03
CA ASN A 264 4.16 -27.53 -20.39
C ASN A 264 4.36 -26.20 -19.62
N GLN A 265 3.28 -25.52 -19.25
CA GLN A 265 3.32 -24.33 -18.42
C GLN A 265 2.95 -24.65 -16.97
N ASP A 266 2.59 -23.68 -16.16
CA ASP A 266 2.44 -23.82 -14.70
C ASP A 266 1.55 -24.97 -14.24
N THR A 267 0.50 -25.35 -15.01
CA THR A 267 -0.36 -26.51 -14.72
C THR A 267 0.32 -27.85 -15.01
N GLN A 268 1.43 -27.84 -15.76
CA GLN A 268 2.21 -28.99 -16.22
C GLN A 268 3.71 -28.66 -16.25
N ALA A 269 4.20 -27.96 -15.22
CA ALA A 269 5.59 -27.54 -15.15
C ALA A 269 6.53 -28.74 -14.94
N HIS A 270 7.71 -28.64 -15.54
CA HIS A 270 8.73 -29.68 -15.47
C HIS A 270 9.75 -29.38 -14.37
N ASP A 271 10.27 -30.42 -13.72
CA ASP A 271 11.44 -30.27 -12.84
C ASP A 271 12.65 -29.87 -13.67
N ILE A 272 13.29 -28.74 -13.31
CA ILE A 272 14.47 -28.25 -14.05
C ILE A 272 15.65 -29.21 -13.98
N ALA A 273 15.77 -29.99 -12.90
CA ALA A 273 16.85 -30.95 -12.73
C ALA A 273 16.73 -32.19 -13.62
N ASP A 274 15.47 -32.55 -14.02
CA ASP A 274 15.19 -33.68 -14.92
C ASP A 274 13.95 -33.37 -15.78
N PRO A 275 14.05 -32.43 -16.75
CA PRO A 275 12.91 -31.90 -17.47
C PRO A 275 12.25 -32.91 -18.44
N THR A 276 12.89 -34.04 -18.68
CA THR A 276 12.35 -35.11 -19.55
C THR A 276 11.54 -36.16 -18.81
N ASN A 277 11.55 -36.13 -17.48
CA ASN A 277 10.88 -37.10 -16.64
C ASN A 277 9.41 -36.75 -16.42
N ALA A 278 8.52 -37.38 -17.16
CA ALA A 278 7.09 -37.14 -17.08
C ALA A 278 6.48 -37.44 -15.69
N SER A 279 7.15 -38.23 -14.83
CA SER A 279 6.67 -38.51 -13.48
C SER A 279 6.92 -37.34 -12.51
N LEU A 280 7.73 -36.36 -12.89
CA LEU A 280 8.04 -35.14 -12.12
C LEU A 280 7.25 -33.92 -12.62
N VAL A 281 6.35 -34.08 -13.60
CA VAL A 281 5.45 -33.00 -14.02
C VAL A 281 4.50 -32.66 -12.89
N LYS A 282 4.38 -31.36 -12.56
CA LYS A 282 3.65 -30.89 -11.40
C LYS A 282 2.78 -29.67 -11.76
N ASP A 283 1.59 -29.59 -11.16
CA ASP A 283 0.78 -28.37 -11.15
C ASP A 283 1.33 -27.41 -10.07
N VAL A 284 1.94 -26.33 -10.54
CA VAL A 284 2.47 -25.22 -9.74
C VAL A 284 1.79 -23.89 -10.13
N SER A 285 0.55 -23.97 -10.61
CA SER A 285 -0.25 -22.80 -11.02
C SER A 285 -0.66 -21.92 -9.84
N GLY A 286 -1.01 -20.66 -10.12
CA GLY A 286 -1.31 -19.64 -9.11
C GLY A 286 -0.07 -18.93 -8.60
N GLY A 287 -0.20 -18.23 -7.49
CA GLY A 287 0.84 -17.36 -6.94
C GLY A 287 0.98 -16.03 -7.67
N TRP A 288 1.83 -15.16 -7.13
CA TRP A 288 2.14 -13.86 -7.73
C TRP A 288 3.44 -13.91 -8.52
N PHE A 289 3.50 -13.19 -9.63
CA PHE A 289 4.78 -12.77 -10.20
C PHE A 289 5.49 -11.87 -9.18
N ASP A 290 6.80 -12.02 -9.06
CA ASP A 290 7.58 -11.39 -8.00
C ASP A 290 7.72 -9.87 -8.17
N ALA A 291 8.05 -9.45 -9.38
CA ALA A 291 8.48 -8.08 -9.65
C ALA A 291 8.03 -7.63 -11.06
N GLY A 292 8.95 -7.06 -11.85
CA GLY A 292 8.73 -6.77 -13.26
C GLY A 292 8.83 -8.00 -14.15
N ASP A 293 9.40 -9.06 -13.65
CA ASP A 293 9.48 -10.37 -14.27
C ASP A 293 8.21 -11.23 -14.03
N THR A 294 8.13 -12.39 -14.66
CA THR A 294 7.02 -13.34 -14.49
C THR A 294 7.41 -14.60 -13.71
N ASN A 295 8.57 -14.60 -13.06
CA ASN A 295 8.96 -15.67 -12.15
C ASN A 295 8.19 -15.58 -10.82
N LYS A 296 8.14 -16.71 -10.13
CA LYS A 296 7.51 -16.84 -8.80
C LYS A 296 8.53 -17.42 -7.84
N TYR A 297 8.78 -16.73 -6.71
CA TYR A 297 9.81 -17.08 -5.74
C TYR A 297 9.21 -17.25 -4.36
N VAL A 298 9.33 -18.46 -3.77
CA VAL A 298 8.80 -18.73 -2.41
C VAL A 298 9.53 -17.89 -1.36
N THR A 299 10.82 -17.68 -1.53
CA THR A 299 11.64 -16.90 -0.59
C THR A 299 11.30 -15.41 -0.58
N ASN A 300 11.08 -14.82 -1.77
CA ASN A 300 10.76 -13.40 -1.89
C ASN A 300 9.34 -13.10 -1.41
N ALA A 301 8.39 -14.01 -1.67
CA ALA A 301 7.02 -13.91 -1.20
C ALA A 301 6.91 -13.79 0.33
N ALA A 302 7.90 -14.31 1.09
CA ALA A 302 7.85 -14.30 2.54
C ALA A 302 7.72 -12.88 3.11
N ILE A 303 8.49 -11.92 2.60
CA ILE A 303 8.43 -10.52 3.06
C ILE A 303 7.03 -9.94 2.78
N ALA A 304 6.51 -10.16 1.55
CA ALA A 304 5.23 -9.62 1.14
C ALA A 304 4.08 -10.21 1.97
N VAL A 305 4.00 -11.52 2.09
CA VAL A 305 2.96 -12.22 2.86
C VAL A 305 2.97 -11.78 4.32
N HIS A 306 4.14 -11.75 4.96
CA HIS A 306 4.24 -11.32 6.36
C HIS A 306 3.79 -9.88 6.56
N GLN A 307 4.20 -8.94 5.70
CA GLN A 307 3.82 -7.54 5.83
C GLN A 307 2.33 -7.29 5.56
N LEU A 308 1.74 -7.95 4.56
CA LEU A 308 0.30 -7.84 4.29
C LEU A 308 -0.53 -8.38 5.46
N LEU A 309 -0.15 -9.53 6.01
CA LEU A 309 -0.81 -10.09 7.20
C LEU A 309 -0.63 -9.19 8.42
N THR A 310 0.56 -8.60 8.61
CA THR A 310 0.81 -7.63 9.68
C THR A 310 -0.04 -6.37 9.48
N ALA A 311 -0.13 -5.85 8.26
CA ALA A 311 -0.99 -4.69 7.95
C ALA A 311 -2.45 -4.96 8.34
N TYR A 312 -2.96 -6.15 8.01
CA TYR A 312 -4.30 -6.56 8.41
C TYR A 312 -4.46 -6.65 9.94
N GLN A 313 -3.52 -7.31 10.63
CA GLN A 313 -3.56 -7.43 12.09
C GLN A 313 -3.56 -6.07 12.80
N GLU A 314 -2.82 -5.12 12.26
CA GLU A 314 -2.63 -3.80 12.87
C GLU A 314 -3.78 -2.83 12.60
N ASN A 315 -4.47 -2.94 11.46
CA ASN A 315 -5.65 -2.13 11.13
C ASN A 315 -6.66 -2.89 10.25
N PRO A 316 -7.38 -3.90 10.77
CA PRO A 316 -8.28 -4.73 9.96
C PRO A 316 -9.46 -3.95 9.38
N ALA A 317 -9.87 -2.83 10.00
CA ALA A 317 -11.08 -2.09 9.63
C ALA A 317 -11.00 -1.44 8.23
N VAL A 318 -9.80 -1.14 7.75
CA VAL A 318 -9.61 -0.48 6.44
C VAL A 318 -9.59 -1.46 5.27
N PHE A 319 -9.40 -2.75 5.55
CA PHE A 319 -9.40 -3.81 4.55
C PHE A 319 -10.79 -4.40 4.39
N THR A 320 -11.56 -3.81 3.51
CA THR A 320 -12.95 -4.18 3.22
C THR A 320 -13.02 -5.24 2.11
N ASP A 321 -14.22 -5.75 1.87
CA ASP A 321 -14.54 -6.78 0.87
C ASP A 321 -15.14 -6.11 -0.41
N ASP A 322 -14.50 -5.00 -0.87
CA ASP A 322 -14.96 -4.19 -2.01
C ASP A 322 -13.81 -3.54 -2.81
N PHE A 323 -12.64 -4.17 -2.86
CA PHE A 323 -11.48 -3.65 -3.60
C PHE A 323 -11.54 -3.95 -5.10
N ASN A 324 -12.62 -4.58 -5.56
CA ASN A 324 -12.87 -4.93 -6.94
C ASN A 324 -11.85 -5.94 -7.49
N ILE A 325 -11.73 -7.06 -6.79
CA ILE A 325 -11.07 -8.29 -7.26
C ILE A 325 -12.14 -9.39 -7.46
N PRO A 326 -11.84 -10.51 -8.11
CA PRO A 326 -12.85 -11.55 -8.38
C PRO A 326 -13.57 -12.09 -7.14
N GLU A 327 -12.94 -12.06 -6.00
CA GLU A 327 -13.46 -12.56 -4.73
C GLU A 327 -14.29 -11.50 -3.98
N SER A 328 -14.24 -10.22 -4.35
CA SER A 328 -14.96 -9.13 -3.65
C SER A 328 -16.44 -9.47 -3.47
N GLY A 329 -16.94 -9.29 -2.25
CA GLY A 329 -18.33 -9.62 -1.87
C GLY A 329 -18.50 -11.03 -1.31
N ASN A 330 -17.44 -11.79 -1.06
CA ASN A 330 -17.51 -13.15 -0.53
C ASN A 330 -17.58 -13.21 1.02
N GLY A 331 -17.45 -12.08 1.70
CA GLY A 331 -17.43 -11.96 3.16
C GLY A 331 -16.05 -12.09 3.80
N VAL A 332 -14.99 -12.16 2.98
CA VAL A 332 -13.59 -12.14 3.39
C VAL A 332 -12.99 -10.79 2.92
N PRO A 333 -12.18 -10.11 3.73
CA PRO A 333 -11.47 -8.92 3.27
C PRO A 333 -10.57 -9.22 2.05
N ASP A 334 -10.67 -8.42 0.99
CA ASP A 334 -9.99 -8.67 -0.29
C ASP A 334 -8.45 -8.77 -0.16
N LEU A 335 -7.85 -8.09 0.83
CA LEU A 335 -6.42 -8.30 1.13
C LEU A 335 -6.11 -9.74 1.50
N LEU A 336 -6.99 -10.39 2.26
CA LEU A 336 -6.78 -11.77 2.68
C LEU A 336 -7.06 -12.76 1.55
N ASP A 337 -7.95 -12.42 0.61
CA ASP A 337 -8.11 -13.20 -0.63
C ASP A 337 -6.86 -13.10 -1.51
N GLU A 338 -6.21 -11.94 -1.58
CA GLU A 338 -4.91 -11.80 -2.26
C GLU A 338 -3.85 -12.68 -1.58
N VAL A 339 -3.70 -12.61 -0.26
CA VAL A 339 -2.75 -13.47 0.46
C VAL A 339 -3.12 -14.95 0.30
N LYS A 340 -4.41 -15.27 0.22
CA LYS A 340 -4.87 -16.65 -0.01
C LYS A 340 -4.45 -17.15 -1.40
N TRP A 341 -4.44 -16.30 -2.42
CA TRP A 341 -3.94 -16.67 -3.76
C TRP A 341 -2.49 -17.17 -3.69
N GLU A 342 -1.66 -16.52 -2.91
CA GLU A 342 -0.26 -16.92 -2.69
C GLU A 342 -0.15 -18.17 -1.82
N THR A 343 -0.89 -18.26 -0.72
CA THR A 343 -0.83 -19.47 0.13
C THR A 343 -1.40 -20.70 -0.57
N ASP A 344 -2.35 -20.55 -1.48
CA ASP A 344 -2.85 -21.64 -2.32
C ASP A 344 -1.78 -22.15 -3.30
N TRP A 345 -0.92 -21.25 -3.82
CA TRP A 345 0.24 -21.66 -4.58
C TRP A 345 1.29 -22.36 -3.72
N LEU A 346 1.57 -21.88 -2.51
CA LEU A 346 2.51 -22.54 -1.59
C LEU A 346 2.07 -23.98 -1.27
N LYS A 347 0.77 -24.24 -1.18
CA LYS A 347 0.24 -25.62 -0.99
C LYS A 347 0.60 -26.52 -2.17
N ARG A 348 0.59 -25.99 -3.41
CA ARG A 348 1.01 -26.75 -4.60
C ARG A 348 2.51 -26.96 -4.65
N MET A 349 3.29 -25.99 -4.15
CA MET A 349 4.76 -26.10 -4.08
C MET A 349 5.22 -27.11 -3.04
N GLN A 350 4.42 -27.40 -1.99
CA GLN A 350 4.80 -28.34 -0.93
C GLN A 350 4.70 -29.80 -1.40
N ASN A 351 5.74 -30.56 -1.08
CA ASN A 351 5.81 -32.00 -1.32
C ASN A 351 5.25 -32.78 -0.13
N SER A 352 4.96 -34.08 -0.32
CA SER A 352 4.38 -34.94 0.72
C SER A 352 5.26 -35.15 1.94
N ASP A 353 6.58 -34.98 1.82
CA ASP A 353 7.53 -35.02 2.93
C ASP A 353 7.66 -33.71 3.71
N GLY A 354 6.92 -32.68 3.27
CA GLY A 354 6.92 -31.34 3.85
C GLY A 354 7.95 -30.39 3.26
N SER A 355 8.86 -30.82 2.40
CA SER A 355 9.74 -29.94 1.65
C SER A 355 8.96 -29.07 0.68
N VAL A 356 9.48 -27.88 0.32
CA VAL A 356 8.79 -26.93 -0.54
C VAL A 356 9.68 -26.52 -1.70
N GLY A 357 9.11 -26.49 -2.91
CA GLY A 357 9.78 -25.98 -4.11
C GLY A 357 10.23 -24.54 -3.95
N LEU A 358 11.30 -24.17 -4.64
CA LEU A 358 11.94 -22.86 -4.46
C LEU A 358 11.36 -21.78 -5.39
N LYS A 359 11.17 -22.14 -6.66
CA LYS A 359 10.97 -21.17 -7.75
C LYS A 359 10.21 -21.82 -8.90
N VAL A 360 9.43 -21.01 -9.61
CA VAL A 360 8.84 -21.35 -10.90
C VAL A 360 9.18 -20.25 -11.90
N GLY A 361 9.65 -20.61 -13.09
CA GLY A 361 10.02 -19.62 -14.11
C GLY A 361 10.44 -20.26 -15.43
N ASP A 362 10.95 -19.42 -16.33
CA ASP A 362 11.43 -19.79 -17.65
C ASP A 362 12.95 -19.95 -17.69
N THR A 363 13.46 -20.57 -18.73
CA THR A 363 14.92 -20.70 -19.00
C THR A 363 15.43 -19.64 -19.98
N VAL A 364 14.54 -18.80 -20.50
CA VAL A 364 14.83 -17.72 -21.46
C VAL A 364 14.34 -16.39 -20.93
N ASP A 365 14.80 -15.28 -21.53
CA ASP A 365 14.26 -13.96 -21.17
C ASP A 365 12.80 -13.87 -21.56
N GLU A 366 12.02 -13.29 -20.68
CA GLU A 366 10.62 -12.98 -20.93
C GLU A 366 10.53 -11.91 -22.02
N SER A 367 9.71 -12.16 -23.00
CA SER A 367 9.54 -11.19 -24.07
C SER A 367 8.09 -10.94 -24.50
N PRO A 368 7.16 -11.87 -24.39
CA PRO A 368 5.80 -11.61 -24.80
C PRO A 368 5.06 -10.72 -23.81
N HIS A 369 4.32 -9.75 -24.32
CA HIS A 369 3.40 -8.91 -23.57
C HIS A 369 2.08 -8.79 -24.33
N PRO A 370 0.95 -8.96 -23.66
CA PRO A 370 0.81 -9.23 -22.21
C PRO A 370 1.26 -10.65 -21.83
N PRO A 371 1.40 -10.97 -20.52
CA PRO A 371 1.93 -12.25 -20.04
C PRO A 371 1.24 -13.50 -20.60
N SER A 372 -0.06 -13.43 -20.92
CA SER A 372 -0.82 -14.54 -21.51
C SER A 372 -0.35 -14.95 -22.91
N THR A 373 0.43 -14.12 -23.60
CA THR A 373 0.96 -14.42 -24.93
C THR A 373 2.24 -15.25 -24.88
N ASP A 374 2.80 -15.44 -23.69
CA ASP A 374 3.96 -16.29 -23.49
C ASP A 374 3.58 -17.78 -23.59
N THR A 375 4.25 -18.49 -24.49
CA THR A 375 4.07 -19.92 -24.73
C THR A 375 5.29 -20.75 -24.34
N GLN A 376 6.27 -20.15 -23.69
CA GLN A 376 7.47 -20.86 -23.24
C GLN A 376 7.12 -21.92 -22.18
N PRO A 377 7.85 -23.05 -22.17
CA PRO A 377 7.72 -24.03 -21.10
C PRO A 377 8.15 -23.43 -19.76
N ARG A 378 7.43 -23.80 -18.71
CA ARG A 378 7.73 -23.39 -17.34
C ARG A 378 8.36 -24.54 -16.55
N PHE A 379 9.32 -24.17 -15.72
CA PHE A 379 10.09 -25.11 -14.91
C PHE A 379 9.98 -24.73 -13.43
N TYR A 380 10.17 -25.73 -12.57
CA TYR A 380 10.23 -25.52 -11.14
C TYR A 380 11.49 -26.15 -10.53
N ILE A 381 11.97 -25.59 -9.43
CA ILE A 381 13.00 -26.20 -8.58
C ILE A 381 12.27 -26.97 -7.48
N ALA A 382 12.49 -28.29 -7.40
CA ALA A 382 11.65 -29.20 -6.64
C ALA A 382 11.62 -28.98 -5.13
N SER A 383 12.76 -28.62 -4.52
CA SER A 383 12.84 -28.29 -3.09
C SER A 383 14.12 -27.56 -2.74
N CYS A 384 14.03 -26.76 -1.67
CA CYS A 384 15.19 -26.17 -1.00
C CYS A 384 14.87 -25.93 0.46
N THR A 385 15.88 -25.95 1.33
CA THR A 385 15.67 -25.62 2.75
C THR A 385 15.29 -24.15 2.95
N SER A 386 15.73 -23.24 2.07
CA SER A 386 15.32 -21.83 2.05
C SER A 386 13.81 -21.67 1.88
N SER A 387 13.26 -22.24 0.83
CA SER A 387 11.82 -22.17 0.54
C SER A 387 10.98 -22.96 1.55
N THR A 388 11.51 -24.06 2.06
CA THR A 388 10.81 -24.87 3.06
C THR A 388 10.57 -24.08 4.35
N ILE A 389 11.59 -23.37 4.84
CA ILE A 389 11.42 -22.58 6.07
C ILE A 389 10.64 -21.28 5.83
N ALA A 390 10.77 -20.66 4.65
CA ALA A 390 9.96 -19.52 4.23
C ALA A 390 8.48 -19.88 4.18
N ALA A 391 8.13 -21.03 3.56
CA ALA A 391 6.76 -21.51 3.51
C ALA A 391 6.21 -21.86 4.90
N ALA A 392 7.03 -22.47 5.77
CA ALA A 392 6.63 -22.75 7.14
C ALA A 392 6.24 -21.48 7.90
N SER A 393 7.01 -20.39 7.77
CA SER A 393 6.73 -19.11 8.43
C SER A 393 5.47 -18.44 7.87
N MET A 394 5.34 -18.36 6.53
CA MET A 394 4.18 -17.75 5.86
C MET A 394 2.87 -18.49 6.19
N MET A 395 2.86 -19.81 6.06
CA MET A 395 1.66 -20.63 6.33
C MET A 395 1.26 -20.54 7.81
N ALA A 396 2.24 -20.51 8.74
CA ALA A 396 1.94 -20.35 10.17
C ALA A 396 1.34 -18.97 10.47
N HIS A 397 1.86 -17.90 9.88
CA HIS A 397 1.32 -16.55 10.04
C HIS A 397 -0.08 -16.44 9.43
N ALA A 398 -0.27 -16.91 8.20
CA ALA A 398 -1.57 -16.93 7.55
C ALA A 398 -2.60 -17.76 8.34
N SER A 399 -2.20 -18.93 8.86
CA SER A 399 -3.05 -19.74 9.75
C SER A 399 -3.52 -18.96 10.98
N TYR A 400 -2.61 -18.20 11.61
CA TYR A 400 -2.97 -17.37 12.75
C TYR A 400 -4.04 -16.33 12.40
N VAL A 401 -3.82 -15.56 11.34
CA VAL A 401 -4.73 -14.49 10.91
C VAL A 401 -6.07 -15.08 10.43
N TYR A 402 -6.04 -16.09 9.57
CA TYR A 402 -7.26 -16.72 9.00
C TYR A 402 -8.15 -17.34 10.07
N ASN A 403 -7.58 -17.83 11.17
CA ASN A 403 -8.38 -18.36 12.27
C ASN A 403 -9.27 -17.30 12.95
N THR A 404 -8.96 -16.02 12.77
CA THR A 404 -9.72 -14.89 13.33
C THR A 404 -10.82 -14.39 12.38
N VAL A 405 -10.84 -14.87 11.12
CA VAL A 405 -11.74 -14.38 10.06
C VAL A 405 -12.80 -15.41 9.73
N SER A 406 -14.07 -14.97 9.75
CA SER A 406 -15.20 -15.84 9.38
C SER A 406 -15.02 -16.37 7.94
N GLY A 407 -15.24 -17.66 7.75
CA GLY A 407 -15.08 -18.32 6.45
C GLY A 407 -13.68 -18.87 6.17
N LEU A 408 -12.64 -18.46 6.91
CA LEU A 408 -11.26 -18.92 6.68
C LEU A 408 -10.74 -19.94 7.71
N GLN A 409 -11.53 -20.35 8.72
CA GLN A 409 -11.05 -21.25 9.80
C GLN A 409 -10.61 -22.63 9.29
N THR A 410 -11.29 -23.18 8.27
CA THR A 410 -10.90 -24.45 7.65
C THR A 410 -9.55 -24.32 6.94
N GLU A 411 -9.33 -23.23 6.24
CA GLU A 411 -8.06 -22.90 5.58
C GLU A 411 -6.95 -22.71 6.62
N ALA A 412 -7.25 -22.00 7.71
CA ALA A 412 -6.31 -21.84 8.82
C ALA A 412 -5.85 -23.20 9.40
N ALA A 413 -6.78 -24.15 9.58
CA ALA A 413 -6.44 -25.48 10.06
C ALA A 413 -5.56 -26.26 9.06
N THR A 414 -5.83 -26.13 7.77
CA THR A 414 -5.03 -26.74 6.70
C THR A 414 -3.59 -26.18 6.72
N LEU A 415 -3.46 -24.86 6.69
CA LEU A 415 -2.16 -24.18 6.69
C LEU A 415 -1.35 -24.48 7.95
N LYS A 416 -2.01 -24.62 9.12
CA LYS A 416 -1.35 -25.07 10.35
C LYS A 416 -0.66 -26.42 10.17
N GLY A 417 -1.35 -27.40 9.57
CA GLY A 417 -0.79 -28.73 9.32
C GLY A 417 0.41 -28.69 8.38
N LEU A 418 0.29 -27.93 7.30
CA LEU A 418 1.35 -27.75 6.30
C LEU A 418 2.56 -27.01 6.85
N ALA A 419 2.35 -25.96 7.63
CA ALA A 419 3.42 -25.22 8.31
C ALA A 419 4.23 -26.10 9.27
N VAL A 420 3.54 -26.95 10.06
CA VAL A 420 4.20 -27.91 10.96
C VAL A 420 4.99 -28.94 10.16
N SER A 421 4.44 -29.43 9.03
CA SER A 421 5.13 -30.38 8.15
C SER A 421 6.40 -29.78 7.56
N ALA A 422 6.33 -28.56 7.02
CA ALA A 422 7.48 -27.84 6.48
C ALA A 422 8.54 -27.56 7.55
N TRP A 423 8.14 -27.14 8.74
CA TRP A 423 9.04 -26.96 9.87
C TRP A 423 9.77 -28.26 10.21
N ASN A 424 9.05 -29.38 10.33
CA ASN A 424 9.64 -30.68 10.66
C ASN A 424 10.62 -31.17 9.58
N ASN A 425 10.27 -30.99 8.31
CA ASN A 425 11.18 -31.27 7.20
C ASN A 425 12.44 -30.43 7.32
N TYR A 426 12.31 -29.10 7.47
CA TYR A 426 13.47 -28.22 7.63
C TYR A 426 14.35 -28.65 8.80
N GLN A 427 13.78 -28.94 9.97
CA GLN A 427 14.55 -29.35 11.14
C GLN A 427 15.27 -30.69 10.94
N SER A 428 14.70 -31.60 10.16
CA SER A 428 15.27 -32.93 9.92
C SER A 428 16.54 -32.92 9.04
N ILE A 429 16.77 -31.84 8.30
CA ILE A 429 17.93 -31.70 7.39
C ILE A 429 19.09 -31.03 8.14
N PRO A 430 20.17 -31.76 8.51
CA PRO A 430 21.28 -31.19 9.29
C PRO A 430 22.11 -30.17 8.48
N ASN A 431 22.34 -30.44 7.19
CA ASN A 431 23.10 -29.58 6.30
C ASN A 431 22.11 -28.79 5.41
N LYS A 432 21.85 -27.55 5.75
CA LYS A 432 20.93 -26.69 4.99
C LYS A 432 21.50 -26.38 3.61
N GLN A 433 20.61 -26.41 2.62
CA GLN A 433 20.93 -26.10 1.22
C GLN A 433 20.98 -24.59 1.03
N THR A 434 22.00 -24.09 0.34
CA THR A 434 22.23 -22.66 0.06
C THR A 434 22.62 -22.40 -1.39
N ALA A 435 22.43 -23.38 -2.28
CA ALA A 435 22.75 -23.33 -3.70
C ALA A 435 21.80 -24.25 -4.49
N CYS A 436 20.47 -24.05 -4.32
CA CYS A 436 19.45 -24.79 -5.05
C CYS A 436 19.14 -24.11 -6.39
N ASP A 437 19.30 -22.79 -6.49
CA ASP A 437 19.07 -21.99 -7.69
C ASP A 437 20.41 -21.80 -8.42
N ASP A 438 20.65 -22.62 -9.43
CA ASP A 438 21.87 -22.58 -10.24
C ASP A 438 21.76 -21.65 -11.47
N GLY A 439 20.64 -20.93 -11.62
CA GLY A 439 20.38 -20.00 -12.71
C GLY A 439 19.90 -20.64 -14.00
N GLN A 440 19.62 -21.93 -14.03
CA GLN A 440 18.99 -22.57 -15.21
C GLN A 440 17.58 -22.00 -15.45
N ILE A 441 16.77 -21.81 -14.38
CA ILE A 441 15.61 -20.93 -14.43
C ILE A 441 16.14 -19.52 -14.27
N ARG A 442 15.81 -18.64 -15.23
CA ARG A 442 16.38 -17.31 -15.28
C ARG A 442 16.11 -16.49 -14.01
N VAL A 443 16.99 -15.52 -13.84
CA VAL A 443 17.32 -14.71 -12.69
C VAL A 443 17.67 -15.58 -11.46
N ALA A 444 18.95 -15.97 -11.37
CA ALA A 444 19.49 -16.71 -10.23
C ALA A 444 19.40 -15.91 -8.93
N GLY A 445 19.59 -16.58 -7.80
CA GLY A 445 19.77 -15.95 -6.49
C GLY A 445 18.54 -15.97 -5.57
N SER A 446 17.59 -16.88 -5.82
CA SER A 446 16.45 -17.08 -4.93
C SER A 446 16.77 -17.85 -3.63
N ASP A 447 17.97 -18.38 -3.50
CA ASP A 447 18.44 -19.05 -2.28
C ASP A 447 18.74 -18.08 -1.16
N TRP A 448 18.45 -18.50 0.06
CA TRP A 448 18.90 -17.80 1.26
C TRP A 448 20.18 -18.37 1.85
N PRO A 449 21.13 -17.53 2.26
CA PRO A 449 22.26 -17.96 3.09
C PRO A 449 21.79 -18.64 4.36
N LEU A 450 22.63 -19.50 4.94
CA LEU A 450 22.31 -20.23 6.18
C LEU A 450 21.80 -19.31 7.31
N GLN A 451 22.43 -18.15 7.48
CA GLN A 451 21.99 -17.19 8.49
C GLN A 451 20.56 -16.72 8.28
N THR A 452 20.18 -16.36 7.06
CA THR A 452 18.82 -15.91 6.73
C THR A 452 17.79 -17.03 6.96
N GLN A 453 18.13 -18.28 6.60
CA GLN A 453 17.26 -19.44 6.87
C GLN A 453 17.07 -19.64 8.39
N GLN A 454 18.12 -19.50 9.18
CA GLN A 454 18.05 -19.60 10.64
C GLN A 454 17.22 -18.46 11.25
N GLN A 455 17.35 -17.25 10.74
CA GLN A 455 16.55 -16.10 11.14
C GLN A 455 15.06 -16.36 10.83
N GLU A 456 14.75 -16.83 9.63
CA GLU A 456 13.39 -17.16 9.24
C GLU A 456 12.81 -18.32 10.07
N ALA A 457 13.65 -19.27 10.51
CA ALA A 457 13.21 -20.31 11.44
C ALA A 457 12.74 -19.74 12.80
N VAL A 458 13.33 -18.63 13.26
CA VAL A 458 12.82 -17.95 14.46
C VAL A 458 11.47 -17.29 14.18
N VAL A 459 11.31 -16.65 13.02
CA VAL A 459 10.00 -16.09 12.59
C VAL A 459 8.93 -17.18 12.52
N ALA A 460 9.24 -18.32 11.87
CA ALA A 460 8.35 -19.48 11.82
C ALA A 460 7.98 -19.98 13.22
N ALA A 461 8.96 -20.09 14.12
CA ALA A 461 8.73 -20.54 15.49
C ALA A 461 7.80 -19.62 16.29
N VAL A 462 7.87 -18.29 16.08
CA VAL A 462 6.94 -17.34 16.71
C VAL A 462 5.49 -17.65 16.30
N TYR A 463 5.19 -17.80 15.02
CA TYR A 463 3.84 -18.05 14.54
C TYR A 463 3.39 -19.49 14.84
N LEU A 464 4.28 -20.48 14.75
CA LEU A 464 3.98 -21.85 15.15
C LEU A 464 3.64 -21.95 16.65
N PHE A 465 4.33 -21.17 17.50
CA PHE A 465 3.99 -21.05 18.92
C PHE A 465 2.59 -20.45 19.08
N ALA A 466 2.28 -19.40 18.35
CA ALA A 466 0.98 -18.75 18.42
C ALA A 466 -0.18 -19.67 18.04
N ILE A 467 -0.04 -20.49 16.97
CA ILE A 467 -1.12 -21.36 16.47
C ILE A 467 -1.21 -22.72 17.15
N THR A 468 -0.14 -23.18 17.83
CA THR A 468 -0.09 -24.51 18.45
C THR A 468 -0.11 -24.47 19.97
N GLY A 469 0.39 -23.41 20.59
CA GLY A 469 0.67 -23.34 22.02
C GLY A 469 1.80 -24.27 22.49
N ASN A 470 2.52 -24.93 21.55
CA ASN A 470 3.55 -25.91 21.90
C ASN A 470 4.83 -25.20 22.38
N ALA A 471 5.23 -25.46 23.62
CA ALA A 471 6.41 -24.87 24.26
C ALA A 471 7.72 -25.10 23.47
N THR A 472 7.83 -26.13 22.65
CA THR A 472 9.02 -26.38 21.82
C THR A 472 9.33 -25.18 20.93
N TYR A 473 8.31 -24.56 20.31
CA TYR A 473 8.51 -23.38 19.47
C TYR A 473 8.85 -22.15 20.30
N GLY A 474 8.17 -21.91 21.43
CA GLY A 474 8.50 -20.82 22.35
C GLY A 474 9.93 -20.91 22.88
N ASN A 475 10.38 -22.10 23.25
CA ASN A 475 11.76 -22.35 23.66
C ASN A 475 12.77 -22.09 22.53
N TYR A 476 12.40 -22.43 21.28
CA TYR A 476 13.24 -22.13 20.12
C TYR A 476 13.40 -20.61 19.92
N VAL A 477 12.32 -19.85 20.06
CA VAL A 477 12.37 -18.37 20.02
C VAL A 477 13.30 -17.84 21.11
N THR A 478 13.09 -18.26 22.36
CA THR A 478 13.88 -17.79 23.51
C THR A 478 15.38 -18.08 23.35
N ALA A 479 15.71 -19.24 22.77
CA ALA A 479 17.11 -19.63 22.56
C ALA A 479 17.78 -18.87 21.39
N ASN A 480 17.01 -18.45 20.37
CA ASN A 480 17.58 -18.01 19.08
C ASN A 480 17.26 -16.56 18.68
N TYR A 481 16.40 -15.81 19.39
CA TYR A 481 15.97 -14.46 18.99
C TYR A 481 17.13 -13.49 18.70
N LYS A 482 18.30 -13.68 19.30
CA LYS A 482 19.46 -12.80 19.15
C LYS A 482 20.11 -12.84 17.76
N ILE A 483 19.80 -13.86 16.94
CA ILE A 483 20.27 -13.90 15.55
C ILE A 483 19.45 -13.02 14.62
N LEU A 484 18.26 -12.57 15.05
CA LEU A 484 17.40 -11.69 14.25
C LEU A 484 18.00 -10.29 14.13
N ARG A 485 17.66 -9.60 13.04
CA ARG A 485 18.20 -8.28 12.70
C ARG A 485 18.10 -7.23 13.80
N PRO A 486 17.03 -7.16 14.63
CA PRO A 486 16.99 -6.25 15.76
C PRO A 486 18.15 -6.39 16.77
N TYR A 487 18.77 -7.56 16.82
CA TYR A 487 19.86 -7.88 17.76
C TYR A 487 21.20 -8.16 17.08
N ASN A 488 21.20 -8.31 15.77
CA ASN A 488 22.36 -8.67 14.97
C ASN A 488 22.77 -7.50 14.07
N ASP A 489 23.33 -6.45 14.64
CA ASP A 489 23.96 -5.26 14.04
C ASP A 489 23.14 -4.44 13.00
N GLN A 490 22.05 -4.97 12.48
CA GLN A 490 21.26 -4.37 11.39
C GLN A 490 20.11 -3.46 11.89
N GLY A 491 19.82 -3.44 13.19
CA GLY A 491 18.73 -2.67 13.77
C GLY A 491 17.33 -3.20 13.43
N TRP A 492 16.31 -2.47 13.88
CA TRP A 492 14.90 -2.91 13.80
C TRP A 492 14.28 -2.82 12.41
N ILE A 493 14.97 -2.22 11.45
CA ILE A 493 14.38 -1.86 10.17
C ILE A 493 15.34 -2.16 9.04
N ARG A 494 14.88 -2.48 7.92
CA ARG A 494 15.43 -2.48 6.57
C ARG A 494 14.71 -3.51 5.72
N TYR A 495 15.49 -4.40 5.05
CA TYR A 495 15.00 -5.28 3.99
C TYR A 495 14.22 -6.50 4.46
N GLN A 496 14.23 -6.84 5.73
CA GLN A 496 13.52 -8.00 6.29
C GLN A 496 12.77 -7.60 7.56
N PRO A 497 11.74 -6.72 7.41
CA PRO A 497 11.01 -6.17 8.55
C PRO A 497 10.25 -7.24 9.34
N GLN A 498 9.85 -8.36 8.70
CA GLN A 498 9.13 -9.46 9.33
C GLN A 498 9.85 -10.02 10.54
N GLN A 499 11.18 -9.95 10.60
CA GLN A 499 11.95 -10.43 11.74
C GLN A 499 11.66 -9.61 13.01
N GLY A 500 11.67 -8.28 12.90
CA GLY A 500 11.32 -7.38 14.01
C GLY A 500 9.83 -7.45 14.33
N GLN A 501 8.97 -7.48 13.31
CA GLN A 501 7.52 -7.55 13.45
C GLN A 501 7.08 -8.85 14.14
N ALA A 502 7.70 -9.99 13.83
CA ALA A 502 7.44 -11.24 14.54
C ALA A 502 7.80 -11.15 16.02
N LEU A 503 8.91 -10.48 16.38
CA LEU A 503 9.26 -10.25 17.79
C LEU A 503 8.26 -9.34 18.50
N LEU A 504 7.82 -8.25 17.85
CA LEU A 504 6.78 -7.38 18.41
C LEU A 504 5.48 -8.15 18.60
N PHE A 505 5.06 -8.93 17.60
CA PHE A 505 3.90 -9.81 17.71
C PHE A 505 4.06 -10.82 18.85
N TYR A 506 5.25 -11.45 19.04
CA TYR A 506 5.52 -12.35 20.16
C TYR A 506 5.20 -11.69 21.51
N THR A 507 5.46 -10.39 21.66
CA THR A 507 5.15 -9.68 22.92
C THR A 507 3.66 -9.63 23.25
N THR A 508 2.79 -9.78 22.27
CA THR A 508 1.33 -9.77 22.46
C THR A 508 0.77 -11.14 22.88
N LEU A 509 1.53 -12.21 22.70
CA LEU A 509 1.07 -13.56 23.00
C LEU A 509 0.95 -13.80 24.52
N PRO A 510 -0.17 -14.39 25.00
CA PRO A 510 -0.41 -14.56 26.43
C PRO A 510 0.60 -15.50 27.10
N ASN A 511 1.07 -16.52 26.38
CA ASN A 511 1.97 -17.56 26.89
C ASN A 511 3.45 -17.31 26.55
N ALA A 512 3.80 -16.14 25.98
CA ALA A 512 5.19 -15.80 25.68
C ALA A 512 5.99 -15.54 26.97
N ASP A 513 7.29 -15.85 26.95
CA ASP A 513 8.18 -15.65 28.07
C ASP A 513 8.20 -14.18 28.51
N PRO A 514 7.86 -13.86 29.79
CA PRO A 514 7.76 -12.48 30.25
C PRO A 514 9.10 -11.72 30.21
N SER A 515 10.22 -12.41 30.44
CA SER A 515 11.56 -11.81 30.41
C SER A 515 11.96 -11.44 29.00
N LEU A 516 11.64 -12.31 28.03
CA LEU A 516 11.89 -12.04 26.62
C LEU A 516 10.98 -10.91 26.11
N LYS A 517 9.69 -10.88 26.50
CA LYS A 517 8.79 -9.73 26.19
C LYS A 517 9.40 -8.41 26.65
N ALA A 518 9.83 -8.34 27.91
CA ALA A 518 10.44 -7.13 28.46
C ALA A 518 11.71 -6.74 27.68
N THR A 519 12.54 -7.73 27.33
CA THR A 519 13.77 -7.52 26.54
C THR A 519 13.46 -6.96 25.15
N ILE A 520 12.48 -7.51 24.46
CA ILE A 520 12.06 -7.05 23.11
C ILE A 520 11.57 -5.60 23.18
N LEU A 521 10.65 -5.30 24.10
CA LEU A 521 10.10 -3.95 24.24
C LEU A 521 11.15 -2.93 24.64
N ALA A 522 12.07 -3.29 25.54
CA ALA A 522 13.20 -2.42 25.94
C ALA A 522 14.16 -2.16 24.76
N SER A 523 14.44 -3.18 23.93
CA SER A 523 15.27 -3.03 22.73
C SER A 523 14.62 -2.09 21.73
N LYS A 524 13.31 -2.27 21.43
CA LYS A 524 12.57 -1.38 20.52
C LYS A 524 12.48 0.05 21.05
N LEU A 525 12.29 0.22 22.38
CA LEU A 525 12.29 1.54 23.01
C LEU A 525 13.66 2.23 22.86
N SER A 526 14.74 1.51 23.13
CA SER A 526 16.11 2.04 22.95
C SER A 526 16.37 2.48 21.51
N ASP A 527 15.91 1.69 20.54
CA ASP A 527 16.04 2.00 19.11
C ASP A 527 15.18 3.24 18.76
N ALA A 528 13.93 3.28 19.20
CA ALA A 528 13.00 4.40 18.94
C ALA A 528 13.45 5.74 19.55
N GLN A 529 14.24 5.71 20.63
CA GLN A 529 14.75 6.92 21.28
C GLN A 529 16.00 7.50 20.58
N GLN A 530 16.51 6.84 19.57
CA GLN A 530 17.65 7.35 18.82
C GLN A 530 17.21 8.42 17.81
N SER A 531 17.96 9.52 17.74
CA SER A 531 17.75 10.55 16.73
C SER A 531 18.38 10.13 15.41
N THR A 532 17.68 9.28 14.67
CA THR A 532 18.10 8.75 13.36
C THR A 532 17.15 9.18 12.27
N SER A 533 17.52 8.96 11.01
CA SER A 533 16.62 9.12 9.86
C SER A 533 15.34 8.27 9.96
N VAL A 534 15.38 7.18 10.73
CA VAL A 534 14.23 6.29 10.95
C VAL A 534 13.16 6.94 11.82
N TYR A 535 13.48 7.34 13.05
CA TYR A 535 12.49 7.76 14.05
C TYR A 535 12.39 9.26 14.23
N GLY A 536 13.51 9.93 14.21
CA GLY A 536 13.57 11.36 14.31
C GLY A 536 13.97 12.00 12.99
N TYR A 537 13.62 13.24 12.82
CA TYR A 537 14.23 14.08 11.80
C TYR A 537 14.60 15.40 12.44
N SER A 538 15.70 16.00 11.93
CA SER A 538 16.09 17.33 12.32
C SER A 538 15.50 18.31 11.31
N ALA A 539 14.82 19.35 11.79
CA ALA A 539 14.35 20.43 10.93
C ALA A 539 15.50 21.13 10.15
N THR A 540 16.73 20.94 10.60
CA THR A 540 17.92 21.47 9.94
C THR A 540 18.55 20.49 8.94
N ALA A 541 18.19 19.19 8.95
CA ALA A 541 18.79 18.18 8.12
C ALA A 541 17.84 17.60 7.04
N ASP A 542 16.55 17.92 7.09
CA ASP A 542 15.52 17.21 6.35
C ASP A 542 14.51 18.19 5.72
N LEU A 543 14.84 18.74 4.57
CA LEU A 543 13.98 19.69 3.84
C LEU A 543 12.61 19.06 3.50
N TYR A 544 12.63 17.83 3.00
CA TYR A 544 11.43 17.09 2.57
C TYR A 544 10.73 16.36 3.71
N ARG A 545 11.19 16.57 4.97
CA ARG A 545 10.66 15.97 6.18
C ARG A 545 10.75 14.43 6.18
N ASN A 546 11.51 13.88 5.24
CA ASN A 546 11.76 12.44 5.11
C ASN A 546 13.04 12.13 4.33
N THR A 547 14.02 11.55 4.98
CA THR A 547 15.29 11.12 4.38
C THR A 547 15.59 9.67 4.71
N LEU A 548 16.53 9.06 4.00
CA LEU A 548 17.05 7.72 4.27
C LEU A 548 18.51 7.81 4.74
N SER A 549 18.95 6.78 5.46
CA SER A 549 20.38 6.63 5.76
C SER A 549 21.17 6.13 4.56
N ASP A 550 20.51 5.49 3.60
CA ASP A 550 21.13 4.89 2.43
C ASP A 550 20.12 4.80 1.27
N TYR A 551 20.55 5.13 0.06
CA TYR A 551 19.75 5.13 -1.16
C TYR A 551 20.27 4.05 -2.09
N VAL A 552 19.75 2.86 -1.93
CA VAL A 552 20.16 1.65 -2.64
C VAL A 552 19.00 1.06 -3.43
N TRP A 553 19.25 0.02 -4.19
CA TRP A 553 18.19 -0.78 -4.82
C TRP A 553 17.08 -1.13 -3.83
N GLY A 554 15.83 -0.86 -4.19
CA GLY A 554 14.67 -1.05 -3.31
C GLY A 554 14.52 0.02 -2.20
N SER A 555 15.10 1.21 -2.36
CA SER A 555 15.07 2.29 -1.36
C SER A 555 13.64 2.69 -0.93
N ASN A 556 12.64 2.55 -1.80
CA ASN A 556 11.25 2.82 -1.45
C ASN A 556 10.69 1.79 -0.46
N GLN A 557 11.10 0.51 -0.52
CA GLN A 557 10.77 -0.46 0.53
C GLN A 557 11.32 0.01 1.89
N VAL A 558 12.60 0.39 1.93
CA VAL A 558 13.26 0.87 3.15
C VAL A 558 12.55 2.10 3.70
N ARG A 559 12.22 3.04 2.82
CA ARG A 559 11.47 4.26 3.18
C ARG A 559 10.11 3.93 3.81
N ALA A 560 9.31 3.09 3.17
CA ALA A 560 8.03 2.67 3.72
C ALA A 560 8.20 1.97 5.07
N ASN A 561 9.22 1.12 5.23
CA ASN A 561 9.53 0.46 6.49
C ASN A 561 9.99 1.42 7.59
N TYR A 562 10.61 2.55 7.25
CA TYR A 562 10.86 3.62 8.23
C TYR A 562 9.54 4.19 8.77
N GLY A 563 8.56 4.44 7.88
CA GLY A 563 7.22 4.84 8.29
C GLY A 563 6.55 3.78 9.17
N ASN A 564 6.58 2.52 8.77
CA ASN A 564 6.01 1.39 9.52
C ASN A 564 6.62 1.27 10.91
N SER A 565 7.94 1.38 11.03
CA SER A 565 8.61 1.30 12.33
C SER A 565 8.23 2.43 13.28
N ASN A 566 7.89 3.60 12.74
CA ASN A 566 7.36 4.72 13.51
C ASN A 566 5.93 4.41 14.01
N THR A 567 5.06 3.82 13.18
CA THR A 567 3.71 3.44 13.62
C THR A 567 3.72 2.32 14.66
N GLU A 568 4.67 1.38 14.58
CA GLU A 568 4.86 0.30 15.55
C GLU A 568 5.06 0.83 16.99
N VAL A 569 5.67 2.00 17.15
CA VAL A 569 5.89 2.62 18.47
C VAL A 569 4.58 2.86 19.21
N ALA A 570 3.54 3.31 18.50
CA ALA A 570 2.21 3.50 19.07
C ALA A 570 1.44 2.17 19.19
N THR A 571 1.51 1.35 18.14
CA THR A 571 0.76 0.07 18.04
C THR A 571 1.11 -0.88 19.17
N TYR A 572 2.40 -1.03 19.47
CA TYR A 572 2.90 -1.96 20.48
C TYR A 572 3.19 -1.28 21.83
N SER A 573 2.74 -0.03 22.02
CA SER A 573 2.87 0.71 23.28
C SER A 573 4.32 0.72 23.82
N ILE A 574 5.27 1.11 22.98
CA ILE A 574 6.71 0.98 23.24
C ILE A 574 7.22 1.81 24.45
N GLY A 575 6.38 2.60 25.10
CA GLY A 575 6.75 3.29 26.34
C GLY A 575 7.49 4.62 26.12
N VAL A 576 7.39 5.22 24.95
CA VAL A 576 7.86 6.59 24.69
C VAL A 576 6.98 7.64 25.42
N SER A 577 7.53 8.81 25.68
CA SER A 577 6.81 9.88 26.38
C SER A 577 5.65 10.46 25.56
N SER A 578 5.73 10.42 24.24
CA SER A 578 4.68 10.84 23.30
C SER A 578 4.84 10.10 21.98
N THR A 579 3.73 9.64 21.41
CA THR A 579 3.71 8.97 20.10
C THR A 579 3.55 9.95 18.94
N THR A 580 3.23 11.22 19.19
CA THR A 580 2.90 12.22 18.17
C THR A 580 4.02 12.41 17.16
N THR A 581 5.29 12.52 17.61
CA THR A 581 6.43 12.68 16.72
C THR A 581 6.59 11.50 15.75
N TYR A 582 6.41 10.28 16.26
CA TYR A 582 6.49 9.05 15.46
C TYR A 582 5.36 8.96 14.44
N GLN A 583 4.13 9.29 14.85
CA GLN A 583 2.98 9.35 13.94
C GLN A 583 3.17 10.40 12.85
N THR A 584 3.67 11.59 13.21
CA THR A 584 4.00 12.63 12.24
C THR A 584 5.10 12.16 11.28
N ARG A 585 6.14 11.50 11.78
CA ARG A 585 7.23 10.96 10.94
C ARG A 585 6.72 9.91 9.96
N ALA A 586 5.84 9.01 10.39
CA ALA A 586 5.21 8.03 9.50
C ALA A 586 4.36 8.71 8.42
N LEU A 587 3.61 9.74 8.81
CA LEU A 587 2.78 10.52 7.89
C LEU A 587 3.64 11.32 6.89
N ASP A 588 4.72 11.96 7.33
CA ASP A 588 5.66 12.66 6.44
C ASP A 588 6.31 11.67 5.44
N THR A 589 6.55 10.42 5.87
CA THR A 589 6.99 9.36 4.97
C THR A 589 5.95 9.07 3.89
N LEU A 590 4.67 9.01 4.25
CA LEU A 590 3.58 8.81 3.28
C LEU A 590 3.49 10.01 2.33
N HIS A 591 3.58 11.24 2.83
CA HIS A 591 3.59 12.45 1.99
C HIS A 591 4.74 12.48 1.00
N TYR A 592 5.92 11.93 1.37
CA TYR A 592 7.03 11.79 0.43
C TYR A 592 6.66 10.89 -0.76
N PHE A 593 5.98 9.76 -0.54
CA PHE A 593 5.46 8.92 -1.62
C PHE A 593 4.43 9.63 -2.49
N HIS A 594 3.73 10.59 -1.94
CA HIS A 594 2.60 11.26 -2.59
C HIS A 594 2.94 12.59 -3.25
N GLY A 595 4.23 12.97 -3.31
CA GLY A 595 4.67 14.14 -4.06
C GLY A 595 5.50 15.16 -3.29
N VAL A 596 5.69 15.02 -1.97
CA VAL A 596 6.59 15.88 -1.19
C VAL A 596 8.03 15.33 -1.32
N ASN A 597 8.55 15.37 -2.54
CA ASN A 597 9.87 14.87 -2.91
C ASN A 597 10.48 15.72 -4.05
N PRO A 598 11.79 15.61 -4.36
CA PRO A 598 12.45 16.43 -5.37
C PRO A 598 11.83 16.44 -6.77
N PHE A 599 11.04 15.41 -7.09
CA PHE A 599 10.37 15.27 -8.40
C PHE A 599 8.94 15.83 -8.42
N ALA A 600 8.39 16.28 -7.28
CA ALA A 600 6.96 16.59 -7.15
C ALA A 600 6.08 15.45 -7.69
N MET A 601 6.45 14.19 -7.45
CA MET A 601 5.90 13.03 -8.13
C MET A 601 5.36 12.01 -7.12
N VAL A 602 4.20 11.47 -7.40
CA VAL A 602 3.67 10.30 -6.71
C VAL A 602 4.48 9.07 -7.09
N TYR A 603 5.05 8.37 -6.11
CA TYR A 603 5.80 7.12 -6.30
C TYR A 603 4.89 5.89 -6.40
N LEU A 604 3.78 6.04 -7.13
CA LEU A 604 2.94 4.95 -7.62
C LEU A 604 2.75 5.14 -9.12
N SER A 605 2.70 4.05 -9.88
CA SER A 605 2.51 4.11 -11.33
C SER A 605 1.14 4.64 -11.71
N ASN A 606 1.09 5.48 -12.75
CA ASN A 606 -0.12 5.88 -13.49
C ASN A 606 -1.33 6.31 -12.64
N MET A 607 -1.09 7.08 -11.58
CA MET A 607 -2.17 7.61 -10.74
C MET A 607 -2.89 8.81 -11.36
N TYR A 608 -2.76 9.01 -12.68
CA TYR A 608 -3.50 10.03 -13.44
C TYR A 608 -4.94 9.63 -13.75
N VAL A 609 -5.22 8.32 -13.76
CA VAL A 609 -6.54 7.79 -14.15
C VAL A 609 -7.63 8.25 -13.20
N ASP A 610 -8.88 8.23 -13.70
CA ASP A 610 -10.06 8.66 -12.95
C ASP A 610 -10.16 7.96 -11.59
N GLY A 611 -10.43 8.77 -10.57
CA GLY A 611 -10.58 8.32 -9.18
C GLY A 611 -9.33 8.48 -8.31
N TYR A 612 -8.13 8.74 -8.88
CA TYR A 612 -6.91 9.01 -8.13
C TYR A 612 -6.45 10.46 -8.24
N GLY A 613 -6.44 11.04 -9.45
CA GLY A 613 -6.31 12.48 -9.67
C GLY A 613 -4.93 13.07 -9.41
N ALA A 614 -3.86 12.28 -9.47
CA ALA A 614 -2.50 12.81 -9.36
C ALA A 614 -2.18 13.77 -10.52
N THR A 615 -1.51 14.87 -10.21
CA THR A 615 -1.00 15.82 -11.22
C THR A 615 0.30 15.31 -11.84
N ASN A 616 1.14 14.66 -11.05
CA ASN A 616 2.39 14.06 -11.48
C ASN A 616 2.61 12.73 -10.75
N SER A 617 2.80 11.66 -11.51
CA SER A 617 2.95 10.28 -11.02
C SER A 617 4.03 9.57 -11.82
N VAL A 618 4.52 8.45 -11.35
CA VAL A 618 5.43 7.59 -12.13
C VAL A 618 4.73 7.17 -13.41
N ASN A 619 5.36 7.48 -14.56
CA ASN A 619 4.77 7.24 -15.88
C ASN A 619 5.09 5.85 -16.41
N GLU A 620 6.30 5.38 -16.16
CA GLU A 620 6.85 4.13 -16.65
C GLU A 620 7.46 3.35 -15.48
N ILE A 621 7.33 2.04 -15.52
CA ILE A 621 7.98 1.10 -14.60
C ILE A 621 8.60 -0.03 -15.40
N PHE A 622 9.73 -0.59 -14.91
CA PHE A 622 10.31 -1.78 -15.50
C PHE A 622 9.40 -2.99 -15.23
N HIS A 623 8.81 -3.52 -16.29
CA HIS A 623 7.89 -4.66 -16.18
C HIS A 623 7.69 -5.32 -17.54
N SER A 624 7.68 -6.64 -17.61
CA SER A 624 7.51 -7.40 -18.84
C SER A 624 6.20 -7.07 -19.57
N TRP A 625 5.10 -6.84 -18.87
CA TRP A 625 3.82 -6.48 -19.49
C TRP A 625 3.84 -5.06 -20.10
N PHE A 626 4.47 -4.09 -19.43
CA PHE A 626 4.38 -2.67 -19.81
C PHE A 626 5.54 -2.21 -20.71
N TRP A 627 5.98 -3.07 -21.61
CA TRP A 627 7.18 -2.89 -22.41
C TRP A 627 7.12 -1.68 -23.37
N PRO A 628 8.26 -1.04 -23.66
CA PRO A 628 8.34 0.07 -24.61
C PRO A 628 7.73 -0.24 -25.97
N GLY A 629 7.01 0.74 -26.54
CA GLY A 629 6.32 0.59 -27.82
C GLY A 629 4.95 -0.09 -27.76
N THR A 630 4.51 -0.51 -26.59
CA THR A 630 3.15 -1.02 -26.38
C THR A 630 2.19 0.10 -25.95
N VAL A 631 0.89 -0.22 -25.89
CA VAL A 631 -0.14 0.70 -25.36
C VAL A 631 0.00 0.93 -23.85
N TRP A 632 0.82 0.14 -23.17
CA TRP A 632 1.00 0.14 -21.73
C TRP A 632 2.30 0.81 -21.26
N SER A 633 3.17 1.26 -22.17
CA SER A 633 4.53 1.67 -21.80
C SER A 633 4.60 2.95 -20.96
N ASP A 634 3.91 4.02 -21.37
CA ASP A 634 4.01 5.34 -20.72
C ASP A 634 2.63 5.93 -20.47
N ALA A 635 2.37 6.35 -19.25
CA ALA A 635 1.08 6.87 -18.83
C ALA A 635 0.66 8.20 -19.49
N LYS A 636 1.62 8.95 -20.06
CA LYS A 636 1.36 10.25 -20.70
C LYS A 636 1.31 10.17 -22.22
N THR A 637 2.02 9.22 -22.81
CA THR A 637 2.19 9.15 -24.29
C THR A 637 1.55 7.92 -24.91
N SER A 638 1.34 6.84 -24.14
CA SER A 638 0.60 5.65 -24.60
C SER A 638 -0.88 5.76 -24.26
N SER A 639 -1.72 4.97 -24.93
CA SER A 639 -3.18 5.05 -24.73
C SER A 639 -3.67 4.51 -23.39
N CYS A 640 -2.89 3.68 -22.71
CA CYS A 640 -3.22 3.09 -21.41
C CYS A 640 -2.18 3.42 -20.33
N GLY A 641 -0.88 3.32 -20.65
CA GLY A 641 0.19 3.34 -19.66
C GLY A 641 0.20 2.08 -18.77
N PRO A 642 1.16 1.96 -17.84
CA PRO A 642 1.20 0.85 -16.89
C PRO A 642 -0.06 0.83 -16.02
N ALA A 643 -0.40 -0.32 -15.44
CA ALA A 643 -1.50 -0.40 -14.48
C ALA A 643 -1.21 0.50 -13.25
N PRO A 644 -2.25 1.13 -12.66
CA PRO A 644 -2.05 2.07 -11.56
C PRO A 644 -1.67 1.38 -10.26
N GLY A 645 -0.93 2.09 -9.41
CA GLY A 645 -0.73 1.70 -8.02
C GLY A 645 0.54 0.88 -7.72
N TYR A 646 1.39 0.59 -8.70
CA TYR A 646 2.67 -0.09 -8.47
C TYR A 646 3.71 0.85 -7.86
N VAL A 647 4.38 0.41 -6.81
CA VAL A 647 5.50 1.12 -6.17
C VAL A 647 6.81 0.68 -6.83
N PRO A 648 7.57 1.59 -7.49
CA PRO A 648 8.88 1.27 -8.06
C PRO A 648 9.95 1.16 -6.98
N GLY A 649 11.12 0.60 -7.33
CA GLY A 649 12.26 0.43 -6.44
C GLY A 649 12.73 1.69 -5.74
N GLY A 650 12.74 2.82 -6.44
CA GLY A 650 13.10 4.12 -5.86
C GLY A 650 14.51 4.60 -6.18
N ALA A 651 14.93 5.67 -5.52
CA ALA A 651 16.22 6.29 -5.75
C ALA A 651 17.39 5.36 -5.36
N ASN A 652 18.38 5.22 -6.27
CA ASN A 652 19.52 4.34 -6.12
C ASN A 652 20.82 5.04 -6.59
N VAL A 653 21.71 5.35 -5.66
CA VAL A 653 22.99 6.00 -5.97
C VAL A 653 23.99 5.06 -6.65
N TYR A 654 23.75 3.76 -6.57
CA TYR A 654 24.60 2.72 -7.13
C TYR A 654 24.18 2.28 -8.53
N ALA A 655 23.13 2.87 -9.11
CA ALA A 655 22.57 2.51 -10.41
C ALA A 655 23.63 2.37 -11.51
N ALA A 656 24.61 3.30 -11.57
CA ALA A 656 25.71 3.20 -12.56
C ALA A 656 26.59 1.98 -12.35
N SER A 657 26.90 1.58 -11.12
CA SER A 657 27.69 0.38 -10.82
C SER A 657 26.90 -0.92 -11.03
N GLU A 658 25.58 -0.82 -11.10
CA GLU A 658 24.65 -1.92 -11.37
C GLU A 658 24.25 -2.00 -12.87
N GLY A 659 24.89 -1.20 -13.73
CA GLY A 659 24.82 -1.32 -15.17
C GLY A 659 24.01 -0.24 -15.89
N VAL A 660 23.45 0.74 -15.17
CA VAL A 660 22.78 1.88 -15.82
C VAL A 660 23.82 2.74 -16.56
N PRO A 661 23.61 3.04 -17.85
CA PRO A 661 24.53 3.84 -18.63
C PRO A 661 24.76 5.24 -18.04
N ALA A 662 25.98 5.76 -18.15
CA ALA A 662 26.33 7.11 -17.68
C ALA A 662 25.54 8.23 -18.37
N SER A 663 24.94 7.96 -19.51
CA SER A 663 24.06 8.90 -20.25
C SER A 663 22.66 9.03 -19.61
N GLU A 664 22.26 8.08 -18.75
CA GLU A 664 20.97 8.13 -18.07
C GLU A 664 21.01 9.08 -16.86
N VAL A 665 20.68 10.33 -17.10
CA VAL A 665 20.71 11.43 -16.11
C VAL A 665 19.31 12.06 -16.02
N PRO A 666 18.57 11.90 -14.88
CA PRO A 666 18.86 10.96 -13.80
C PRO A 666 18.78 9.49 -14.25
N PRO A 667 19.15 8.48 -13.47
CA PRO A 667 19.57 8.52 -12.06
C PRO A 667 21.07 8.77 -11.83
N VAL A 668 21.91 8.56 -12.85
CA VAL A 668 23.37 8.55 -12.71
C VAL A 668 23.92 9.92 -12.37
N GLY A 669 24.86 9.97 -11.40
CA GLY A 669 25.57 11.19 -11.02
C GLY A 669 24.71 12.24 -10.28
N GLN A 670 23.58 11.85 -9.72
CA GLN A 670 22.67 12.74 -9.02
C GLN A 670 22.89 12.75 -7.52
N PRO A 671 22.44 13.82 -6.81
CA PRO A 671 22.19 13.73 -5.38
C PRO A 671 21.26 12.56 -5.05
N ALA A 672 21.43 11.97 -3.86
CA ALA A 672 20.82 10.70 -3.50
C ALA A 672 19.29 10.66 -3.72
N GLN A 673 18.55 11.69 -3.29
CA GLN A 673 17.10 11.76 -3.48
C GLN A 673 16.68 11.98 -4.94
N LYS A 674 17.60 12.39 -5.81
CA LYS A 674 17.37 12.59 -7.25
C LYS A 674 17.90 11.44 -8.12
N SER A 675 18.44 10.37 -7.52
CA SER A 675 18.96 9.20 -8.24
C SER A 675 17.82 8.24 -8.63
N PHE A 676 16.75 8.77 -9.25
CA PHE A 676 15.59 8.03 -9.72
C PHE A 676 15.13 8.51 -11.10
N LYS A 677 14.67 7.58 -11.91
CA LYS A 677 13.93 7.79 -13.15
C LYS A 677 12.97 6.63 -13.35
N GLY A 678 11.73 6.92 -13.73
CA GLY A 678 10.81 5.89 -14.21
C GLY A 678 11.04 5.65 -15.70
N TRP A 679 11.49 4.46 -16.06
CA TRP A 679 11.55 4.01 -17.45
C TRP A 679 11.59 2.48 -17.53
N ASN A 680 11.25 1.93 -18.67
CA ASN A 680 11.32 0.51 -18.94
C ASN A 680 12.29 0.28 -20.11
N GLY A 681 13.46 -0.28 -19.86
CA GLY A 681 14.49 -0.50 -20.87
C GLY A 681 15.44 -1.62 -20.48
N SER A 682 16.14 -2.16 -21.48
CA SER A 682 17.12 -3.24 -21.31
C SER A 682 18.46 -2.79 -20.68
N ASP A 683 18.58 -1.52 -20.33
CA ASP A 683 19.76 -0.83 -19.83
C ASP A 683 19.80 -0.74 -18.30
N SER A 684 19.47 -1.83 -17.63
CA SER A 684 19.42 -1.95 -16.15
C SER A 684 18.43 -0.99 -15.47
N SER A 685 17.35 -0.60 -16.17
CA SER A 685 16.29 0.25 -15.59
C SER A 685 15.61 -0.38 -14.36
N TRP A 686 15.67 -1.70 -14.23
CA TRP A 686 15.21 -2.46 -13.08
C TRP A 686 15.82 -1.96 -11.75
N THR A 687 17.04 -1.44 -11.77
CA THR A 687 17.75 -1.00 -10.56
C THR A 687 17.06 0.14 -9.79
N VAL A 688 16.15 0.87 -10.43
CA VAL A 688 15.38 1.98 -9.84
C VAL A 688 13.88 1.90 -10.14
N ALA A 689 13.48 1.40 -11.32
CA ALA A 689 12.11 1.50 -11.83
C ALA A 689 11.30 0.22 -11.71
N GLU A 690 11.90 -0.91 -11.34
CA GLU A 690 11.19 -2.17 -11.16
C GLU A 690 10.31 -2.13 -9.91
N PRO A 691 9.03 -2.54 -10.00
CA PRO A 691 8.20 -2.79 -8.84
C PRO A 691 8.52 -4.17 -8.23
N GLY A 692 8.13 -4.39 -6.98
CA GLY A 692 8.25 -5.70 -6.35
C GLY A 692 7.12 -5.91 -5.34
N ILE A 693 6.64 -7.15 -5.20
CA ILE A 693 5.57 -7.49 -4.24
C ILE A 693 5.94 -7.07 -2.80
N TYR A 694 7.23 -7.08 -2.47
CA TYR A 694 7.77 -6.69 -1.15
C TYR A 694 7.94 -5.16 -1.00
N TYR A 695 8.13 -4.38 -2.07
CA TYR A 695 8.04 -2.91 -2.01
C TYR A 695 6.60 -2.50 -1.79
N GLN A 696 5.69 -3.16 -2.50
CA GLN A 696 4.26 -2.93 -2.42
C GLN A 696 3.72 -3.21 -1.03
N SER A 697 4.06 -4.35 -0.41
CA SER A 697 3.59 -4.71 0.93
C SER A 697 4.03 -3.71 2.00
N ALA A 698 5.26 -3.20 1.90
CA ALA A 698 5.76 -2.16 2.81
C ALA A 698 4.93 -0.87 2.72
N TYR A 699 4.61 -0.45 1.50
CA TYR A 699 3.75 0.71 1.27
C TYR A 699 2.29 0.46 1.69
N VAL A 700 1.72 -0.72 1.39
CA VAL A 700 0.36 -1.11 1.83
C VAL A 700 0.24 -1.05 3.34
N GLN A 701 1.23 -1.57 4.08
CA GLN A 701 1.25 -1.49 5.54
C GLN A 701 1.28 -0.02 6.01
N LEU A 702 2.09 0.84 5.38
CA LEU A 702 2.18 2.25 5.75
C LEU A 702 0.87 3.00 5.48
N VAL A 703 0.34 2.93 4.26
CA VAL A 703 -0.87 3.69 3.88
C VAL A 703 -2.10 3.20 4.64
N SER A 704 -2.19 1.92 4.99
CA SER A 704 -3.30 1.36 5.77
C SER A 704 -3.47 2.01 7.15
N ARG A 705 -2.41 2.60 7.70
CA ARG A 705 -2.45 3.30 8.99
C ARG A 705 -3.19 4.63 8.95
N PHE A 706 -3.40 5.16 7.75
CA PHE A 706 -3.97 6.48 7.51
C PHE A 706 -5.23 6.44 6.61
N ALA A 707 -5.68 5.25 6.22
CA ALA A 707 -6.77 5.04 5.25
C ALA A 707 -8.17 4.89 5.90
N ASP A 708 -8.38 5.38 7.13
CA ASP A 708 -9.63 5.28 7.91
C ASP A 708 -10.85 5.90 7.21
#